data_6b461867801404c9c965cef43d2ce54a
#
_entry.id   6b461867801404c9c965cef43d2ce54a
#
_cell.length_a   1.000
_cell.length_b   1.000
_cell.length_c   1.000
_cell.angle_alpha   90.00
_cell.angle_beta   90.00
_cell.angle_gamma   90.00
#
_symmetry.space_group_name_H-M   'P 1'
#
loop_
_entity.id
_entity.type
_entity.pdbx_description
1 polymer ?
#
loop_
_entity_poly.entity_id
_entity_poly.type
_entity_poly.pdbx_seq_one_letter_code
_entity_poly.pdbx_strand_id
1 'polypeptide(L)'
;MRISNPWKVLKSGDTEEKKEFMSLFDQYNASIGNALGILEEQPQDIQGRDKEIKMLYRILERPKTPIALLVGPAGVGKTALVEEFAKQLNSGSYDTKLNYNYMLLSLRLGNLASIGVSKLQSALSKLLENLKDFETIAQDVLKDPNLRIVLFIDEVHMMVTIFGPGTKIGGDVMKDILARSPVRVICATTRREYDSTIAVDQPFAQRFKQIEMNELSKPIVRQICRNWWKKVAPDLEELPETMINRIIDANEVYRSDSAEPRKTIDILEDLVSYSRITGKQADEHVVNQIFKERYSINLSFSVDADSVADEIDRNIKGQPFARYTLRRALRAMVHDVDRNGNRPLGMFLFTGPTGVGKSETTKVLARALYPGEKVLLNINMPDYKTPEHEQGFRKRLGETVRHTPNSVVLLDELEKAHESILDSLLAILDEGIVTFETTNREGNVEVNQVSLRNTIIIATTNAGHEIFDNDAKYSQRDVDTEEEVNRSEITRLQQALRPHLMAAGFKPELLGRFKRRVPYRSLSEAELLEIAETKINNLVTTYRDLKDIELVIDPPRQWPEDVYNYFTTDVALDITFVRARASDANGGGARRINDEIEENLKDELIEAIVDNPDCKKFHITVSKESKIYDSTVDSSVKGVHVYAIQ
;
A
#
# COMPACT_ATOMS: atom_id res chain seq x y z
N MET A 1 -5.57 -34.42 49.17
CA MET A 1 -5.87 -35.27 48.01
C MET A 1 -6.04 -34.33 46.81
N ARG A 2 -5.17 -34.40 45.82
CA ARG A 2 -5.38 -33.66 44.57
C ARG A 2 -6.53 -34.33 43.87
N ILE A 3 -7.64 -33.61 43.74
CA ILE A 3 -8.85 -34.01 43.05
C ILE A 3 -8.47 -34.32 41.60
N SER A 4 -8.98 -35.40 41.07
CA SER A 4 -8.68 -35.84 39.70
C SER A 4 -9.09 -34.77 38.71
N ASN A 5 -8.15 -34.26 37.96
CA ASN A 5 -8.41 -33.30 36.87
C ASN A 5 -9.43 -33.94 35.90
N PRO A 6 -10.61 -33.32 35.63
CA PRO A 6 -11.66 -33.87 34.80
C PRO A 6 -11.15 -34.26 33.40
N TRP A 7 -10.13 -33.60 32.89
CA TRP A 7 -9.47 -33.96 31.64
C TRP A 7 -8.72 -35.29 31.69
N LYS A 8 -8.26 -35.75 32.86
CA LYS A 8 -7.70 -37.11 33.00
C LYS A 8 -8.77 -38.19 32.79
N VAL A 9 -9.99 -37.92 33.22
CA VAL A 9 -11.12 -38.82 32.99
C VAL A 9 -11.51 -38.83 31.50
N LEU A 10 -11.50 -37.67 30.85
CA LEU A 10 -11.80 -37.56 29.41
C LEU A 10 -10.70 -38.14 28.52
N LYS A 11 -9.44 -38.13 28.96
CA LYS A 11 -8.27 -38.68 28.23
C LYS A 11 -7.99 -40.15 28.58
N SER A 12 -8.43 -40.64 29.74
CA SER A 12 -8.23 -42.02 30.14
C SER A 12 -9.26 -42.92 29.48
N GLY A 13 -8.88 -43.64 28.43
CA GLY A 13 -9.65 -44.76 27.87
C GLY A 13 -11.18 -44.64 27.83
N ASP A 14 -11.84 -45.73 27.46
CA ASP A 14 -13.31 -45.86 27.46
C ASP A 14 -13.85 -46.11 28.88
N THR A 15 -13.79 -45.13 29.77
CA THR A 15 -14.40 -45.23 31.10
C THR A 15 -15.89 -44.98 31.02
N GLU A 16 -16.67 -45.62 31.91
CA GLU A 16 -18.10 -45.44 31.99
C GLU A 16 -18.50 -43.96 32.23
N GLU A 17 -17.74 -43.27 33.08
CA GLU A 17 -17.90 -41.87 33.40
C GLU A 17 -17.72 -40.96 32.16
N LYS A 18 -16.79 -41.30 31.27
CA LYS A 18 -16.60 -40.59 30.01
C LYS A 18 -17.76 -40.77 29.05
N LYS A 19 -18.26 -42.01 28.90
CA LYS A 19 -19.39 -42.30 28.04
C LYS A 19 -20.67 -41.59 28.51
N GLU A 20 -20.88 -41.60 29.81
CA GLU A 20 -22.01 -40.91 30.44
C GLU A 20 -21.91 -39.38 30.24
N PHE A 21 -20.73 -38.79 30.48
CA PHE A 21 -20.52 -37.37 30.24
C PHE A 21 -20.72 -36.98 28.77
N MET A 22 -20.17 -37.74 27.82
CA MET A 22 -20.33 -37.46 26.39
C MET A 22 -21.77 -37.58 25.94
N SER A 23 -22.49 -38.58 26.42
CA SER A 23 -23.94 -38.72 26.16
C SER A 23 -24.74 -37.52 26.67
N LEU A 24 -24.42 -37.03 27.88
CA LEU A 24 -25.02 -35.84 28.46
C LEU A 24 -24.69 -34.59 27.65
N PHE A 25 -23.43 -34.43 27.26
CA PHE A 25 -22.99 -33.32 26.45
C PHE A 25 -23.68 -33.30 25.09
N ASP A 26 -23.79 -34.46 24.43
CA ASP A 26 -24.43 -34.55 23.12
C ASP A 26 -25.94 -34.23 23.21
N GLN A 27 -26.65 -34.71 24.25
CA GLN A 27 -28.05 -34.37 24.49
C GLN A 27 -28.23 -32.86 24.71
N TYR A 28 -27.37 -32.26 25.56
CA TYR A 28 -27.43 -30.84 25.82
C TYR A 28 -27.12 -30.02 24.54
N ASN A 29 -26.08 -30.40 23.82
CA ASN A 29 -25.63 -29.74 22.60
C ASN A 29 -26.70 -29.85 21.49
N ALA A 30 -27.34 -30.97 21.34
CA ALA A 30 -28.47 -31.16 20.39
C ALA A 30 -29.64 -30.21 20.69
N SER A 31 -29.92 -29.92 21.96
CA SER A 31 -31.00 -29.02 22.37
C SER A 31 -30.80 -27.57 21.94
N ILE A 32 -29.56 -27.21 21.64
CA ILE A 32 -29.12 -25.87 21.22
C ILE A 32 -28.51 -25.84 19.79
N GLY A 33 -28.85 -26.84 18.98
CA GLY A 33 -28.46 -26.90 17.56
C GLY A 33 -27.01 -27.26 17.32
N ASN A 34 -26.37 -28.04 18.20
CA ASN A 34 -24.98 -28.48 18.11
C ASN A 34 -23.99 -27.29 18.03
N ALA A 35 -24.29 -26.25 18.78
CA ALA A 35 -23.51 -25.00 18.77
C ALA A 35 -22.28 -25.01 19.71
N LEU A 36 -22.14 -26.03 20.58
CA LEU A 36 -21.00 -26.15 21.47
C LEU A 36 -19.97 -27.14 20.94
N GLY A 37 -18.71 -26.85 21.25
CA GLY A 37 -17.58 -27.76 21.09
C GLY A 37 -16.74 -27.78 22.36
N ILE A 38 -16.24 -28.95 22.76
CA ILE A 38 -15.24 -29.04 23.82
C ILE A 38 -13.93 -28.47 23.24
N LEU A 39 -13.33 -27.50 23.92
CA LEU A 39 -12.07 -26.91 23.48
C LEU A 39 -10.92 -27.85 23.86
N GLU A 40 -10.49 -28.66 22.90
CA GLU A 40 -9.37 -29.57 23.05
C GLU A 40 -8.02 -28.85 22.96
N GLU A 41 -6.98 -29.48 23.54
CA GLU A 41 -5.61 -28.97 23.44
C GLU A 41 -5.16 -28.93 21.98
N GLN A 42 -4.98 -27.72 21.45
CA GLN A 42 -4.18 -27.55 20.26
C GLN A 42 -2.70 -27.44 20.68
N PRO A 43 -1.78 -28.15 20.04
CA PRO A 43 -0.38 -28.13 20.42
C PRO A 43 0.30 -26.85 19.89
N GLN A 44 -0.13 -25.67 20.33
CA GLN A 44 0.50 -24.40 20.01
C GLN A 44 1.35 -23.96 21.21
N ASP A 45 2.62 -23.66 20.96
CA ASP A 45 3.50 -23.03 21.95
C ASP A 45 3.28 -21.52 21.88
N ILE A 46 2.46 -21.01 22.77
CA ILE A 46 2.27 -19.57 22.91
C ILE A 46 3.34 -19.02 23.82
N GLN A 47 4.05 -18.00 23.32
CA GLN A 47 5.09 -17.32 24.06
C GLN A 47 4.73 -15.87 24.30
N GLY A 48 5.17 -15.31 25.43
CA GLY A 48 5.04 -13.90 25.75
C GLY A 48 3.62 -13.45 26.14
N ARG A 49 2.74 -14.37 26.56
CA ARG A 49 1.36 -14.09 26.99
C ARG A 49 1.06 -14.44 28.46
N ASP A 50 2.08 -14.66 29.25
CA ASP A 50 1.94 -15.05 30.67
C ASP A 50 1.14 -14.04 31.49
N LYS A 51 1.25 -12.75 31.14
CA LYS A 51 0.51 -11.67 31.81
C LYS A 51 -0.99 -11.79 31.54
N GLU A 52 -1.36 -11.97 30.30
CA GLU A 52 -2.76 -12.09 29.85
C GLU A 52 -3.38 -13.37 30.40
N ILE A 53 -2.66 -14.49 30.41
CA ILE A 53 -3.11 -15.74 31.03
C ILE A 53 -3.35 -15.56 32.54
N LYS A 54 -2.45 -14.90 33.28
CA LYS A 54 -2.65 -14.58 34.70
C LYS A 54 -3.87 -13.67 34.93
N MET A 55 -4.14 -12.75 34.01
CA MET A 55 -5.34 -11.91 34.09
C MET A 55 -6.61 -12.72 33.87
N LEU A 56 -6.64 -13.69 32.93
CA LEU A 56 -7.76 -14.61 32.72
C LEU A 56 -8.08 -15.36 34.01
N TYR A 57 -7.10 -15.97 34.66
CA TYR A 57 -7.31 -16.66 35.95
C TYR A 57 -7.95 -15.74 36.98
N ARG A 58 -7.41 -14.53 37.17
CA ARG A 58 -7.94 -13.56 38.15
C ARG A 58 -9.37 -13.15 37.85
N ILE A 59 -9.75 -13.04 36.57
CA ILE A 59 -11.10 -12.65 36.19
C ILE A 59 -12.08 -13.81 36.42
N LEU A 60 -11.71 -15.03 36.04
CA LEU A 60 -12.58 -16.22 36.17
C LEU A 60 -12.79 -16.63 37.64
N GLU A 61 -11.87 -16.33 38.55
CA GLU A 61 -12.01 -16.56 40.00
C GLU A 61 -12.89 -15.51 40.72
N ARG A 62 -13.38 -14.49 40.00
CA ARG A 62 -14.22 -13.44 40.61
C ARG A 62 -15.59 -14.02 41.02
N PRO A 63 -16.06 -13.69 42.23
CA PRO A 63 -17.38 -14.15 42.68
C PRO A 63 -18.54 -13.47 41.94
N LYS A 64 -18.31 -12.25 41.43
CA LYS A 64 -19.28 -11.49 40.64
C LYS A 64 -18.66 -11.09 39.31
N THR A 65 -19.42 -11.26 38.20
CA THR A 65 -18.99 -10.91 36.84
C THR A 65 -17.66 -11.55 36.39
N PRO A 66 -17.57 -12.91 36.37
CA PRO A 66 -16.38 -13.62 35.88
C PRO A 66 -16.36 -13.69 34.35
N ILE A 67 -16.37 -12.51 33.71
CA ILE A 67 -16.48 -12.36 32.26
C ILE A 67 -15.26 -11.60 31.77
N ALA A 68 -14.39 -12.30 31.02
CA ALA A 68 -13.22 -11.72 30.38
C ALA A 68 -13.53 -11.34 28.92
N LEU A 69 -13.00 -10.23 28.44
CA LEU A 69 -13.05 -9.82 27.03
C LEU A 69 -11.64 -9.56 26.53
N LEU A 70 -11.17 -10.39 25.62
CA LEU A 70 -9.93 -10.22 24.89
C LEU A 70 -10.15 -9.23 23.75
N VAL A 71 -9.49 -8.08 23.79
CA VAL A 71 -9.57 -7.03 22.78
C VAL A 71 -8.21 -6.86 22.13
N GLY A 72 -8.13 -7.00 20.79
CA GLY A 72 -6.87 -6.83 20.08
C GLY A 72 -7.04 -7.04 18.58
N PRO A 73 -6.07 -6.63 17.76
CA PRO A 73 -6.16 -6.74 16.31
C PRO A 73 -6.35 -8.18 15.83
N ALA A 74 -6.82 -8.32 14.58
CA ALA A 74 -6.91 -9.64 13.94
C ALA A 74 -5.51 -10.25 13.82
N GLY A 75 -5.37 -11.56 14.10
CA GLY A 75 -4.08 -12.25 14.01
C GLY A 75 -3.13 -12.12 15.20
N VAL A 76 -3.50 -11.36 16.26
CA VAL A 76 -2.66 -11.16 17.46
C VAL A 76 -2.59 -12.39 18.39
N GLY A 77 -3.41 -13.42 18.10
CA GLY A 77 -3.42 -14.68 18.85
C GLY A 77 -4.44 -14.76 19.98
N LYS A 78 -5.62 -14.12 19.86
CA LYS A 78 -6.70 -14.18 20.87
C LYS A 78 -7.20 -15.62 21.12
N THR A 79 -7.57 -16.32 20.06
CA THR A 79 -8.04 -17.70 20.12
C THR A 79 -6.95 -18.64 20.62
N ALA A 80 -5.72 -18.47 20.13
CA ALA A 80 -4.55 -19.23 20.56
C ALA A 80 -4.27 -19.05 22.07
N LEU A 81 -4.46 -17.83 22.62
CA LEU A 81 -4.34 -17.59 24.06
C LEU A 81 -5.31 -18.44 24.87
N VAL A 82 -6.56 -18.58 24.40
CA VAL A 82 -7.59 -19.38 25.09
C VAL A 82 -7.27 -20.87 24.97
N GLU A 83 -6.75 -21.33 23.85
CA GLU A 83 -6.28 -22.72 23.64
C GLU A 83 -5.10 -23.06 24.58
N GLU A 84 -4.12 -22.15 24.71
CA GLU A 84 -3.01 -22.34 25.66
C GLU A 84 -3.50 -22.30 27.12
N PHE A 85 -4.46 -21.41 27.42
CA PHE A 85 -5.09 -21.36 28.73
C PHE A 85 -5.76 -22.71 29.06
N ALA A 86 -6.49 -23.31 28.11
CA ALA A 86 -7.09 -24.63 28.25
C ALA A 86 -6.04 -25.72 28.47
N LYS A 87 -4.92 -25.67 27.73
CA LYS A 87 -3.78 -26.60 27.87
C LYS A 87 -3.15 -26.52 29.27
N GLN A 88 -2.92 -25.31 29.81
CA GLN A 88 -2.37 -25.13 31.15
C GLN A 88 -3.30 -25.63 32.24
N LEU A 89 -4.61 -25.43 32.09
CA LEU A 89 -5.62 -26.01 32.98
C LEU A 89 -5.56 -27.54 32.94
N ASN A 90 -5.53 -28.12 31.75
CA ASN A 90 -5.58 -29.58 31.54
C ASN A 90 -4.31 -30.29 32.00
N SER A 91 -3.13 -29.65 31.85
CA SER A 91 -1.83 -30.22 32.28
C SER A 91 -1.59 -30.05 33.77
N GLY A 92 -2.35 -29.18 34.46
CA GLY A 92 -2.09 -28.83 35.85
C GLY A 92 -0.75 -28.11 36.05
N SER A 93 -0.20 -27.53 35.01
CA SER A 93 1.08 -26.83 35.02
C SER A 93 1.02 -25.42 35.64
N TYR A 94 -0.17 -24.96 35.97
CA TYR A 94 -0.35 -23.67 36.63
C TYR A 94 -0.24 -23.80 38.15
N ASP A 95 0.79 -23.21 38.74
CA ASP A 95 1.10 -23.33 40.17
C ASP A 95 0.29 -22.30 41.03
N THR A 96 -0.99 -22.16 40.79
CA THR A 96 -1.88 -21.36 41.64
C THR A 96 -2.84 -22.25 42.39
N LYS A 97 -3.20 -21.82 43.61
CA LYS A 97 -4.29 -22.40 44.39
C LYS A 97 -5.62 -21.95 43.79
N LEU A 98 -5.98 -22.50 42.62
CA LEU A 98 -7.30 -22.29 42.05
C LEU A 98 -8.33 -22.95 42.95
N ASN A 99 -9.46 -22.27 43.17
CA ASN A 99 -10.59 -22.81 43.94
C ASN A 99 -11.40 -23.81 43.11
N TYR A 100 -11.24 -23.75 41.77
CA TYR A 100 -12.07 -24.52 40.83
C TYR A 100 -11.20 -25.21 39.76
N ASN A 101 -11.76 -26.30 39.24
CA ASN A 101 -11.28 -26.95 38.02
C ASN A 101 -12.13 -26.47 36.85
N TYR A 102 -11.50 -25.99 35.78
CA TYR A 102 -12.20 -25.38 34.66
C TYR A 102 -12.27 -26.32 33.46
N MET A 103 -13.45 -26.40 32.83
CA MET A 103 -13.67 -27.03 31.52
C MET A 103 -14.12 -25.96 30.51
N LEU A 104 -13.43 -25.81 29.41
CA LEU A 104 -13.73 -24.82 28.39
C LEU A 104 -14.59 -25.42 27.28
N LEU A 105 -15.72 -24.74 26.99
CA LEU A 105 -16.60 -25.04 25.87
C LEU A 105 -16.56 -23.85 24.91
N SER A 106 -16.36 -24.11 23.62
CA SER A 106 -16.41 -23.09 22.58
C SER A 106 -17.80 -22.97 21.97
N LEU A 107 -18.33 -21.76 21.82
CA LEU A 107 -19.58 -21.47 21.15
C LEU A 107 -19.37 -21.20 19.67
N ARG A 108 -19.93 -22.04 18.81
CA ARG A 108 -19.86 -21.92 17.34
C ARG A 108 -21.01 -21.08 16.82
N LEU A 109 -20.80 -19.78 16.67
CA LEU A 109 -21.82 -18.82 16.26
C LEU A 109 -22.44 -19.12 14.89
N GLY A 110 -21.66 -19.68 13.94
CA GLY A 110 -22.18 -20.10 12.63
C GLY A 110 -23.29 -21.14 12.73
N ASN A 111 -23.17 -22.11 13.67
CA ASN A 111 -24.22 -23.13 13.88
C ASN A 111 -25.47 -22.49 14.51
N LEU A 112 -25.30 -21.54 15.43
CA LEU A 112 -26.42 -20.79 16.00
C LEU A 112 -27.15 -19.96 14.94
N ALA A 113 -26.43 -19.28 14.05
CA ALA A 113 -27.01 -18.48 12.97
C ALA A 113 -27.88 -19.33 12.02
N SER A 114 -27.51 -20.60 11.81
CA SER A 114 -28.26 -21.53 10.94
C SER A 114 -29.66 -21.94 11.47
N ILE A 115 -29.92 -21.77 12.76
CA ILE A 115 -31.21 -22.13 13.39
C ILE A 115 -32.33 -21.15 12.99
N GLY A 116 -31.99 -19.97 12.51
CA GLY A 116 -32.90 -18.89 12.15
C GLY A 116 -33.21 -17.93 13.31
N VAL A 117 -33.37 -16.65 12.99
CA VAL A 117 -33.47 -15.54 13.94
C VAL A 117 -34.58 -15.71 14.99
N SER A 118 -35.73 -16.26 14.60
CA SER A 118 -36.87 -16.48 15.51
C SER A 118 -36.61 -17.53 16.61
N LYS A 119 -35.76 -18.51 16.35
CA LYS A 119 -35.37 -19.55 17.31
C LYS A 119 -34.09 -19.22 18.06
N LEU A 120 -33.28 -18.35 17.53
CA LEU A 120 -31.95 -17.98 18.05
C LEU A 120 -32.05 -17.42 19.48
N GLN A 121 -32.97 -16.49 19.73
CA GLN A 121 -33.18 -15.92 21.06
C GLN A 121 -33.53 -16.99 22.08
N SER A 122 -34.46 -17.91 21.75
CA SER A 122 -34.82 -19.00 22.62
C SER A 122 -33.66 -19.98 22.84
N ALA A 123 -32.85 -20.25 21.80
CA ALA A 123 -31.71 -21.15 21.91
C ALA A 123 -30.63 -20.56 22.82
N LEU A 124 -30.34 -19.24 22.70
CA LEU A 124 -29.39 -18.54 23.56
C LEU A 124 -29.84 -18.49 25.03
N SER A 125 -31.11 -18.17 25.28
CA SER A 125 -31.64 -18.19 26.64
C SER A 125 -31.53 -19.57 27.26
N LYS A 126 -31.93 -20.63 26.52
CA LYS A 126 -31.80 -22.02 26.97
C LYS A 126 -30.35 -22.45 27.19
N LEU A 127 -29.44 -22.02 26.32
CA LEU A 127 -28.00 -22.29 26.47
C LEU A 127 -27.52 -21.91 27.86
N LEU A 128 -27.86 -20.74 28.35
CA LEU A 128 -27.29 -20.17 29.53
C LEU A 128 -28.06 -20.50 30.81
N GLU A 129 -29.36 -20.67 30.70
CA GLU A 129 -30.17 -21.20 31.81
C GLU A 129 -29.75 -22.65 32.11
N ASN A 130 -29.63 -23.48 31.10
CA ASN A 130 -29.31 -24.89 31.27
C ASN A 130 -27.81 -25.17 31.46
N LEU A 131 -26.91 -24.21 31.15
CA LEU A 131 -25.46 -24.42 31.31
C LEU A 131 -25.09 -24.67 32.79
N LYS A 132 -25.82 -24.05 33.71
CA LYS A 132 -25.62 -24.28 35.14
C LYS A 132 -26.11 -25.65 35.58
N ASP A 133 -27.23 -26.09 35.05
CA ASP A 133 -27.74 -27.43 35.32
C ASP A 133 -26.80 -28.48 34.73
N PHE A 134 -26.32 -28.24 33.51
CA PHE A 134 -25.31 -29.07 32.88
C PHE A 134 -24.00 -29.11 33.72
N GLU A 135 -23.53 -27.98 34.26
CA GLU A 135 -22.39 -27.93 35.17
C GLU A 135 -22.59 -28.81 36.38
N THR A 136 -23.77 -28.74 37.01
CA THR A 136 -24.12 -29.54 38.21
C THR A 136 -24.14 -31.04 37.91
N ILE A 137 -24.77 -31.44 36.80
CA ILE A 137 -24.79 -32.84 36.40
C ILE A 137 -23.40 -33.33 36.00
N ALA A 138 -22.60 -32.49 35.30
CA ALA A 138 -21.23 -32.82 34.96
C ALA A 138 -20.33 -32.99 36.21
N GLN A 139 -20.55 -32.21 37.28
CA GLN A 139 -19.89 -32.36 38.58
C GLN A 139 -20.16 -33.75 39.20
N ASP A 140 -21.41 -34.18 39.13
CA ASP A 140 -21.81 -35.46 39.68
C ASP A 140 -21.24 -36.63 38.85
N VAL A 141 -21.38 -36.60 37.53
CA VAL A 141 -20.87 -37.61 36.61
C VAL A 141 -19.35 -37.74 36.69
N LEU A 142 -18.63 -36.63 36.70
CA LEU A 142 -17.17 -36.59 36.76
C LEU A 142 -16.63 -36.65 38.19
N LYS A 143 -17.52 -36.74 39.20
CA LYS A 143 -17.19 -36.78 40.63
C LYS A 143 -16.27 -35.64 41.08
N ASP A 144 -16.48 -34.45 40.51
CA ASP A 144 -15.69 -33.24 40.80
C ASP A 144 -16.59 -32.05 41.18
N PRO A 145 -16.84 -31.84 42.47
CA PRO A 145 -17.70 -30.73 42.93
C PRO A 145 -17.13 -29.35 42.67
N ASN A 146 -15.82 -29.28 42.36
CA ASN A 146 -15.14 -28.03 42.05
C ASN A 146 -15.09 -27.72 40.54
N LEU A 147 -15.64 -28.61 39.71
CA LEU A 147 -15.72 -28.38 38.27
C LEU A 147 -16.53 -27.10 37.98
N ARG A 148 -16.04 -26.27 37.09
CA ARG A 148 -16.75 -25.10 36.55
C ARG A 148 -16.60 -25.09 35.05
N ILE A 149 -17.68 -24.76 34.37
CA ILE A 149 -17.71 -24.61 32.92
C ILE A 149 -17.39 -23.14 32.58
N VAL A 150 -16.52 -22.96 31.59
CA VAL A 150 -16.17 -21.66 30.99
C VAL A 150 -16.60 -21.70 29.56
N LEU A 151 -17.46 -20.75 29.16
CA LEU A 151 -17.88 -20.59 27.78
C LEU A 151 -16.91 -19.65 27.05
N PHE A 152 -16.33 -20.11 25.95
CA PHE A 152 -15.54 -19.27 25.05
C PHE A 152 -16.40 -18.84 23.85
N ILE A 153 -16.45 -17.52 23.61
CA ILE A 153 -17.18 -16.91 22.49
C ILE A 153 -16.17 -16.10 21.68
N ASP A 154 -15.75 -16.67 20.56
CA ASP A 154 -14.92 -15.91 19.61
C ASP A 154 -15.82 -14.99 18.79
N GLU A 155 -15.29 -13.84 18.37
CA GLU A 155 -16.01 -12.82 17.60
C GLU A 155 -17.34 -12.40 18.25
N VAL A 156 -17.32 -12.09 19.56
CA VAL A 156 -18.54 -11.81 20.35
C VAL A 156 -19.38 -10.67 19.79
N HIS A 157 -18.81 -9.76 19.00
CA HIS A 157 -19.55 -8.69 18.30
C HIS A 157 -20.62 -9.27 17.35
N MET A 158 -20.39 -10.46 16.78
CA MET A 158 -21.38 -11.13 15.95
C MET A 158 -22.67 -11.45 16.71
N MET A 159 -22.59 -11.69 18.03
CA MET A 159 -23.78 -11.89 18.86
C MET A 159 -24.68 -10.66 18.92
N VAL A 160 -24.10 -9.47 18.82
CA VAL A 160 -24.86 -8.20 18.80
C VAL A 160 -25.52 -8.00 17.44
N THR A 161 -24.83 -8.37 16.35
CA THR A 161 -25.26 -8.14 14.96
C THR A 161 -26.10 -9.27 14.36
N ILE A 162 -26.12 -10.46 14.99
CA ILE A 162 -26.78 -11.66 14.47
C ILE A 162 -28.30 -11.49 14.27
N PHE A 163 -28.93 -10.58 15.01
CA PHE A 163 -30.35 -10.24 14.89
C PHE A 163 -30.64 -9.15 13.83
N GLY A 164 -29.64 -8.71 13.10
CA GLY A 164 -29.70 -7.71 12.04
C GLY A 164 -28.90 -6.44 12.40
N PRO A 165 -28.33 -5.78 11.38
CA PRO A 165 -27.56 -4.55 11.58
C PRO A 165 -28.44 -3.44 12.17
N GLY A 166 -27.93 -2.76 13.23
CA GLY A 166 -28.63 -1.66 13.90
C GLY A 166 -29.72 -2.08 14.90
N THR A 167 -29.98 -3.39 15.11
CA THR A 167 -30.92 -3.85 16.14
C THR A 167 -30.24 -3.93 17.49
N LYS A 168 -30.92 -3.45 18.57
CA LYS A 168 -30.45 -3.60 19.96
C LYS A 168 -30.78 -4.97 20.57
N ILE A 169 -31.52 -5.82 19.86
CA ILE A 169 -32.04 -7.09 20.36
C ILE A 169 -30.93 -8.01 20.84
N GLY A 170 -29.84 -8.15 20.07
CA GLY A 170 -28.71 -9.00 20.43
C GLY A 170 -28.01 -8.53 21.71
N GLY A 171 -27.77 -7.24 21.82
CA GLY A 171 -27.19 -6.63 23.01
C GLY A 171 -28.08 -6.80 24.25
N ASP A 172 -29.39 -6.62 24.13
CA ASP A 172 -30.35 -6.76 25.22
C ASP A 172 -30.47 -8.23 25.69
N VAL A 173 -30.53 -9.17 24.77
CA VAL A 173 -30.48 -10.60 25.09
C VAL A 173 -29.22 -10.98 25.83
N MET A 174 -28.06 -10.51 25.34
CA MET A 174 -26.78 -10.78 26.00
C MET A 174 -26.65 -10.12 27.37
N LYS A 175 -27.19 -8.91 27.57
CA LYS A 175 -27.22 -8.25 28.87
C LYS A 175 -27.97 -9.07 29.91
N ASP A 176 -29.17 -9.52 29.54
CA ASP A 176 -30.02 -10.34 30.44
C ASP A 176 -29.33 -11.65 30.80
N ILE A 177 -28.75 -12.30 29.84
CA ILE A 177 -28.01 -13.53 29.96
C ILE A 177 -26.79 -13.39 30.87
N LEU A 178 -25.96 -12.40 30.63
CA LEU A 178 -24.75 -12.14 31.43
C LEU A 178 -25.07 -11.56 32.82
N ALA A 179 -26.29 -11.01 33.03
CA ALA A 179 -26.72 -10.47 34.30
C ALA A 179 -27.25 -11.53 35.28
N ARG A 180 -27.92 -12.53 34.74
CA ARG A 180 -28.70 -13.51 35.57
C ARG A 180 -27.90 -14.78 35.86
N SER A 181 -26.88 -15.10 35.07
CA SER A 181 -26.15 -16.35 35.19
C SER A 181 -24.76 -16.14 35.83
N PRO A 182 -24.37 -16.96 36.82
CA PRO A 182 -22.98 -16.99 37.35
C PRO A 182 -22.02 -17.70 36.40
N VAL A 183 -22.37 -17.82 35.12
CA VAL A 183 -21.54 -18.48 34.09
C VAL A 183 -20.27 -17.70 33.87
N ARG A 184 -19.17 -18.43 33.77
CA ARG A 184 -17.87 -17.90 33.42
C ARG A 184 -17.74 -17.82 31.92
N VAL A 185 -17.33 -16.65 31.40
CA VAL A 185 -17.26 -16.43 29.97
C VAL A 185 -15.93 -15.77 29.60
N ILE A 186 -15.32 -16.28 28.54
CA ILE A 186 -14.20 -15.61 27.84
C ILE A 186 -14.75 -15.21 26.47
N CYS A 187 -14.66 -13.94 26.15
CA CYS A 187 -15.04 -13.40 24.86
C CYS A 187 -13.80 -12.87 24.12
N ALA A 188 -13.83 -12.89 22.80
CA ALA A 188 -12.80 -12.26 21.98
C ALA A 188 -13.42 -11.38 20.90
N THR A 189 -12.78 -10.25 20.58
CA THR A 189 -13.17 -9.33 19.50
C THR A 189 -11.99 -8.45 19.10
N THR A 190 -12.09 -7.74 17.98
CA THR A 190 -11.11 -6.71 17.64
C THR A 190 -11.45 -5.39 18.32
N ARG A 191 -10.47 -4.48 18.40
CA ARG A 191 -10.69 -3.14 18.99
C ARG A 191 -11.76 -2.37 18.24
N ARG A 192 -11.71 -2.41 16.91
CA ARG A 192 -12.68 -1.75 16.04
C ARG A 192 -14.11 -2.24 16.28
N GLU A 193 -14.30 -3.56 16.29
CA GLU A 193 -15.60 -4.17 16.52
C GLU A 193 -16.11 -3.91 17.94
N TYR A 194 -15.23 -3.92 18.94
CA TYR A 194 -15.56 -3.50 20.28
C TYR A 194 -16.11 -2.07 20.31
N ASP A 195 -15.39 -1.13 19.71
CA ASP A 195 -15.77 0.29 19.73
C ASP A 195 -17.07 0.56 18.96
N SER A 196 -17.31 -0.17 17.85
CA SER A 196 -18.50 0.01 17.00
C SER A 196 -19.76 -0.72 17.50
N THR A 197 -19.62 -1.78 18.30
CA THR A 197 -20.77 -2.62 18.68
C THR A 197 -20.99 -2.70 20.20
N ILE A 198 -19.94 -2.98 20.98
CA ILE A 198 -20.05 -3.24 22.42
C ILE A 198 -19.94 -1.93 23.21
N ALA A 199 -18.98 -1.07 22.89
CA ALA A 199 -18.74 0.18 23.62
C ALA A 199 -19.87 1.19 23.47
N VAL A 200 -20.64 1.12 22.39
CA VAL A 200 -21.81 1.97 22.14
C VAL A 200 -22.87 1.78 23.23
N ASP A 201 -22.95 0.59 23.82
CA ASP A 201 -23.84 0.26 24.92
C ASP A 201 -23.04 0.16 26.23
N GLN A 202 -22.94 1.26 26.96
CA GLN A 202 -22.16 1.33 28.20
C GLN A 202 -22.58 0.30 29.27
N PRO A 203 -23.88 0.05 29.58
CA PRO A 203 -24.30 -0.99 30.50
C PRO A 203 -23.83 -2.39 30.08
N PHE A 204 -23.78 -2.66 28.79
CA PHE A 204 -23.26 -3.93 28.25
C PHE A 204 -21.74 -4.01 28.38
N ALA A 205 -21.03 -2.97 27.98
CA ALA A 205 -19.58 -2.88 28.07
C ALA A 205 -19.04 -3.06 29.50
N GLN A 206 -19.73 -2.52 30.49
CA GLN A 206 -19.35 -2.63 31.92
C GLN A 206 -19.38 -4.06 32.48
N ARG A 207 -20.08 -4.98 31.82
CA ARG A 207 -20.11 -6.40 32.20
C ARG A 207 -18.78 -7.11 31.95
N PHE A 208 -18.01 -6.64 30.99
CA PHE A 208 -16.75 -7.23 30.59
C PHE A 208 -15.56 -6.67 31.37
N LYS A 209 -14.63 -7.55 31.70
CA LYS A 209 -13.29 -7.17 32.15
C LYS A 209 -12.34 -7.32 30.98
N GLN A 210 -11.93 -6.19 30.39
CA GLN A 210 -11.10 -6.15 29.20
C GLN A 210 -9.66 -6.58 29.51
N ILE A 211 -9.09 -7.36 28.59
CA ILE A 211 -7.68 -7.71 28.52
C ILE A 211 -7.23 -7.25 27.13
N GLU A 212 -6.42 -6.18 27.12
CA GLU A 212 -5.86 -5.66 25.88
C GLU A 212 -4.73 -6.58 25.39
N MET A 213 -4.83 -7.01 24.15
CA MET A 213 -3.82 -7.84 23.47
C MET A 213 -3.13 -7.02 22.39
N ASN A 214 -1.94 -6.56 22.69
CA ASN A 214 -1.09 -5.84 21.75
C ASN A 214 -0.23 -6.81 20.94
N GLU A 215 0.32 -6.34 19.81
CA GLU A 215 1.32 -7.11 19.06
C GLU A 215 2.52 -7.50 19.95
N LEU A 216 3.06 -8.66 19.68
CA LEU A 216 4.24 -9.17 20.38
C LEU A 216 5.51 -8.49 19.86
N SER A 217 6.53 -8.41 20.70
CA SER A 217 7.82 -7.87 20.29
C SER A 217 8.50 -8.78 19.25
N LYS A 218 9.28 -8.19 18.34
CA LYS A 218 9.99 -8.93 17.27
C LYS A 218 10.76 -10.17 17.76
N PRO A 219 11.51 -10.15 18.88
CA PRO A 219 12.17 -11.34 19.38
C PRO A 219 11.23 -12.50 19.69
N ILE A 220 10.07 -12.21 20.27
CA ILE A 220 9.04 -13.21 20.59
C ILE A 220 8.40 -13.76 19.30
N VAL A 221 8.03 -12.87 18.37
CA VAL A 221 7.50 -13.26 17.06
C VAL A 221 8.47 -14.19 16.33
N ARG A 222 9.75 -13.84 16.30
CA ARG A 222 10.81 -14.68 15.73
C ARG A 222 10.84 -16.08 16.33
N GLN A 223 10.79 -16.18 17.66
CA GLN A 223 10.79 -17.47 18.37
C GLN A 223 9.56 -18.30 18.01
N ILE A 224 8.37 -17.68 17.96
CA ILE A 224 7.12 -18.33 17.55
C ILE A 224 7.25 -18.87 16.11
N CYS A 225 7.77 -18.06 15.19
CA CYS A 225 7.96 -18.45 13.79
C CYS A 225 8.94 -19.63 13.63
N ARG A 226 10.03 -19.63 14.37
CA ARG A 226 10.99 -20.77 14.40
C ARG A 226 10.34 -22.05 14.90
N ASN A 227 9.61 -21.97 16.01
CA ASN A 227 8.91 -23.13 16.59
C ASN A 227 7.82 -23.64 15.63
N TRP A 228 7.09 -22.72 15.00
CA TRP A 228 6.08 -23.06 14.01
C TRP A 228 6.69 -23.78 12.80
N TRP A 229 7.82 -23.26 12.26
CA TRP A 229 8.53 -23.89 11.14
C TRP A 229 8.97 -25.32 11.46
N LYS A 230 9.63 -25.52 12.61
CA LYS A 230 10.07 -26.85 13.06
C LYS A 230 8.93 -27.85 13.18
N LYS A 231 7.75 -27.39 13.54
CA LYS A 231 6.58 -28.23 13.74
C LYS A 231 5.87 -28.56 12.43
N VAL A 232 5.70 -27.56 11.55
CA VAL A 232 4.91 -27.68 10.31
C VAL A 232 5.74 -28.24 9.16
N ALA A 233 7.02 -27.93 9.14
CA ALA A 233 7.96 -28.32 8.09
C ALA A 233 9.22 -29.03 8.65
N PRO A 234 9.06 -30.15 9.43
CA PRO A 234 10.21 -30.88 9.95
C PRO A 234 11.04 -31.56 8.85
N ASP A 235 10.47 -31.68 7.67
CA ASP A 235 11.05 -32.24 6.44
C ASP A 235 11.91 -31.22 5.67
N LEU A 236 11.83 -29.94 6.00
CA LEU A 236 12.57 -28.85 5.35
C LEU A 236 13.69 -28.32 6.24
N GLU A 237 14.73 -27.78 5.63
CA GLU A 237 15.79 -27.09 6.37
C GLU A 237 15.26 -25.89 7.16
N GLU A 238 15.89 -25.63 8.31
CA GLU A 238 15.52 -24.50 9.17
C GLU A 238 15.83 -23.18 8.44
N LEU A 239 14.86 -22.26 8.46
CA LEU A 239 15.05 -20.94 7.85
C LEU A 239 16.10 -20.11 8.63
N PRO A 240 17.01 -19.42 7.93
CA PRO A 240 17.93 -18.48 8.55
C PRO A 240 17.20 -17.40 9.35
N GLU A 241 17.74 -17.06 10.52
CA GLU A 241 17.15 -16.00 11.37
C GLU A 241 17.07 -14.65 10.66
N THR A 242 18.05 -14.36 9.80
CA THR A 242 18.06 -13.15 8.94
C THR A 242 16.85 -13.09 8.02
N MET A 243 16.42 -14.21 7.46
CA MET A 243 15.25 -14.29 6.59
C MET A 243 13.96 -14.07 7.37
N ILE A 244 13.80 -14.67 8.55
CA ILE A 244 12.64 -14.45 9.42
C ILE A 244 12.55 -12.97 9.82
N ASN A 245 13.67 -12.36 10.20
CA ASN A 245 13.73 -10.93 10.54
C ASN A 245 13.30 -10.06 9.34
N ARG A 246 13.80 -10.38 8.15
CA ARG A 246 13.43 -9.65 6.93
C ARG A 246 11.92 -9.70 6.65
N ILE A 247 11.29 -10.86 6.86
CA ILE A 247 9.84 -11.01 6.71
C ILE A 247 9.10 -10.16 7.76
N ILE A 248 9.51 -10.21 9.03
CA ILE A 248 8.91 -9.42 10.11
C ILE A 248 9.05 -7.93 9.83
N ASP A 249 10.23 -7.47 9.42
CA ASP A 249 10.49 -6.07 9.08
C ASP A 249 9.68 -5.60 7.88
N ALA A 250 9.55 -6.45 6.86
CA ALA A 250 8.71 -6.17 5.70
C ALA A 250 7.23 -6.08 6.09
N ASN A 251 6.73 -7.01 6.90
CA ASN A 251 5.35 -6.99 7.37
C ASN A 251 5.03 -5.76 8.23
N GLU A 252 5.95 -5.33 9.08
CA GLU A 252 5.78 -4.11 9.89
C GLU A 252 5.61 -2.86 9.02
N VAL A 253 6.36 -2.80 7.92
CA VAL A 253 6.37 -1.65 7.01
C VAL A 253 5.18 -1.64 6.06
N TYR A 254 4.81 -2.81 5.52
CA TYR A 254 3.90 -2.87 4.37
C TYR A 254 2.54 -3.47 4.69
N ARG A 255 2.38 -4.18 5.81
CA ARG A 255 1.14 -4.87 6.15
C ARG A 255 0.53 -4.33 7.42
N SER A 256 -0.55 -3.56 7.26
CA SER A 256 -1.38 -3.05 8.36
C SER A 256 -2.71 -3.79 8.52
N ASP A 257 -2.99 -4.77 7.66
CA ASP A 257 -4.24 -5.52 7.58
C ASP A 257 -4.41 -6.55 8.69
N SER A 258 -3.31 -7.02 9.27
CA SER A 258 -3.30 -8.02 10.35
C SER A 258 -2.13 -7.78 11.30
N ALA A 259 -2.15 -8.45 12.44
CA ALA A 259 -1.11 -8.34 13.46
C ALA A 259 -0.15 -9.54 13.46
N GLU A 260 1.04 -9.34 14.04
CA GLU A 260 1.96 -10.43 14.35
C GLU A 260 1.39 -11.33 15.48
N PRO A 261 1.63 -12.66 15.44
CA PRO A 261 2.51 -13.37 14.50
C PRO A 261 1.83 -13.85 13.20
N ARG A 262 0.51 -13.65 13.03
CA ARG A 262 -0.27 -14.21 11.91
C ARG A 262 0.27 -13.78 10.56
N LYS A 263 0.57 -12.47 10.38
CA LYS A 263 1.07 -11.95 9.10
C LYS A 263 2.41 -12.55 8.68
N THR A 264 3.30 -12.90 9.64
CA THR A 264 4.55 -13.59 9.33
C THR A 264 4.32 -15.08 9.07
N ILE A 265 3.45 -15.73 9.83
CA ILE A 265 3.10 -17.16 9.63
C ILE A 265 2.50 -17.37 8.23
N ASP A 266 1.65 -16.46 7.73
CA ASP A 266 1.07 -16.54 6.38
C ASP A 266 2.16 -16.61 5.29
N ILE A 267 3.25 -15.84 5.43
CA ILE A 267 4.39 -15.90 4.50
C ILE A 267 5.15 -17.22 4.66
N LEU A 268 5.31 -17.70 5.89
CA LEU A 268 5.97 -19.00 6.14
C LEU A 268 5.17 -20.16 5.53
N GLU A 269 3.84 -20.12 5.57
CA GLU A 269 2.96 -21.09 4.90
C GLU A 269 3.21 -21.13 3.39
N ASP A 270 3.32 -19.95 2.75
CA ASP A 270 3.66 -19.84 1.33
C ASP A 270 5.07 -20.39 1.02
N LEU A 271 6.07 -20.12 1.88
CA LEU A 271 7.42 -20.63 1.72
C LEU A 271 7.47 -22.17 1.84
N VAL A 272 6.75 -22.76 2.80
CA VAL A 272 6.62 -24.23 2.94
C VAL A 272 6.01 -24.82 1.67
N SER A 273 4.92 -24.21 1.18
CA SER A 273 4.24 -24.67 -0.05
C SER A 273 5.18 -24.61 -1.25
N TYR A 274 5.89 -23.49 -1.42
CA TYR A 274 6.88 -23.33 -2.48
C TYR A 274 7.97 -24.41 -2.41
N SER A 275 8.57 -24.61 -1.25
CA SER A 275 9.66 -25.57 -1.08
C SER A 275 9.22 -27.00 -1.35
N ARG A 276 8.01 -27.38 -0.93
CA ARG A 276 7.45 -28.73 -1.20
C ARG A 276 7.10 -28.96 -2.67
N ILE A 277 6.59 -27.93 -3.36
CA ILE A 277 6.23 -28.03 -4.79
C ILE A 277 7.47 -28.06 -5.68
N THR A 278 8.45 -27.21 -5.37
CA THR A 278 9.64 -27.07 -6.24
C THR A 278 10.79 -28.01 -5.88
N GLY A 279 10.77 -28.59 -4.68
CA GLY A 279 11.90 -29.35 -4.13
C GLY A 279 13.13 -28.50 -3.82
N LYS A 280 13.01 -27.17 -3.80
CA LYS A 280 14.09 -26.22 -3.54
C LYS A 280 13.90 -25.56 -2.19
N GLN A 281 15.03 -25.30 -1.51
CA GLN A 281 14.98 -24.50 -0.29
C GLN A 281 14.54 -23.06 -0.61
N ALA A 282 13.69 -22.49 0.24
CA ALA A 282 13.31 -21.09 0.13
C ALA A 282 14.52 -20.18 0.46
N ASP A 283 14.77 -19.22 -0.40
CA ASP A 283 15.81 -18.20 -0.25
C ASP A 283 15.20 -16.78 -0.24
N GLU A 284 16.04 -15.77 -0.14
CA GLU A 284 15.59 -14.37 -0.17
C GLU A 284 14.88 -13.98 -1.47
N HIS A 285 15.23 -14.62 -2.58
CA HIS A 285 14.58 -14.34 -3.87
C HIS A 285 13.13 -14.83 -3.83
N VAL A 286 12.88 -16.00 -3.26
CA VAL A 286 11.53 -16.54 -3.09
C VAL A 286 10.68 -15.67 -2.16
N VAL A 287 11.25 -15.16 -1.06
CA VAL A 287 10.56 -14.19 -0.18
C VAL A 287 10.16 -12.96 -0.97
N ASN A 288 11.07 -12.39 -1.76
CA ASN A 288 10.77 -11.22 -2.59
C ASN A 288 9.68 -11.52 -3.63
N GLN A 289 9.71 -12.71 -4.24
CA GLN A 289 8.70 -13.13 -5.21
C GLN A 289 7.32 -13.24 -4.56
N ILE A 290 7.21 -13.88 -3.40
CA ILE A 290 5.93 -14.01 -2.66
C ILE A 290 5.36 -12.62 -2.31
N PHE A 291 6.19 -11.71 -1.78
CA PHE A 291 5.75 -10.35 -1.49
C PHE A 291 5.30 -9.60 -2.75
N LYS A 292 5.99 -9.79 -3.89
CA LYS A 292 5.61 -9.18 -5.16
C LYS A 292 4.30 -9.74 -5.70
N GLU A 293 4.14 -11.06 -5.73
CA GLU A 293 2.95 -11.73 -6.28
C GLU A 293 1.70 -11.50 -5.44
N ARG A 294 1.83 -11.61 -4.11
CA ARG A 294 0.68 -11.57 -3.20
C ARG A 294 0.28 -10.16 -2.78
N TYR A 295 1.26 -9.27 -2.62
CA TYR A 295 1.04 -7.93 -2.06
C TYR A 295 1.48 -6.80 -2.99
N SER A 296 2.00 -7.09 -4.18
CA SER A 296 2.59 -6.12 -5.11
C SER A 296 3.74 -5.31 -4.47
N ILE A 297 4.47 -5.91 -3.52
CA ILE A 297 5.56 -5.29 -2.78
C ILE A 297 6.89 -5.83 -3.29
N ASN A 298 7.74 -4.96 -3.82
CA ASN A 298 9.11 -5.33 -4.17
C ASN A 298 10.06 -5.04 -2.99
N LEU A 299 10.52 -6.09 -2.29
CA LEU A 299 11.44 -5.96 -1.16
C LEU A 299 12.88 -5.70 -1.58
N SER A 300 13.25 -6.07 -2.80
CA SER A 300 14.57 -5.82 -3.36
C SER A 300 14.48 -4.66 -4.36
N PHE A 301 14.66 -3.45 -3.88
CA PHE A 301 14.90 -2.32 -4.76
C PHE A 301 16.36 -2.36 -5.20
N SER A 302 16.66 -3.19 -6.20
CA SER A 302 17.95 -3.20 -6.88
C SER A 302 17.76 -2.52 -8.24
N VAL A 303 17.88 -1.22 -8.24
CA VAL A 303 17.92 -0.45 -9.48
C VAL A 303 19.38 -0.12 -9.76
N ASP A 304 19.82 -0.43 -10.96
CA ASP A 304 21.06 0.13 -11.47
C ASP A 304 20.84 1.64 -11.72
N ALA A 305 21.34 2.45 -10.78
CA ALA A 305 21.17 3.90 -10.83
C ALA A 305 21.75 4.52 -12.10
N ASP A 306 22.80 3.92 -12.65
CA ASP A 306 23.45 4.40 -13.86
C ASP A 306 22.61 4.04 -15.10
N SER A 307 22.07 2.83 -15.17
CA SER A 307 21.15 2.45 -16.25
C SER A 307 19.89 3.34 -16.30
N VAL A 308 19.32 3.68 -15.14
CA VAL A 308 18.17 4.61 -15.06
C VAL A 308 18.57 6.01 -15.49
N ALA A 309 19.75 6.49 -15.09
CA ALA A 309 20.22 7.80 -15.50
C ALA A 309 20.49 7.85 -17.01
N ASP A 310 21.05 6.80 -17.59
CA ASP A 310 21.27 6.68 -19.05
C ASP A 310 19.94 6.65 -19.82
N GLU A 311 18.89 6.05 -19.26
CA GLU A 311 17.55 6.09 -19.85
C GLU A 311 16.96 7.51 -19.84
N ILE A 312 17.18 8.26 -18.75
CA ILE A 312 16.80 9.67 -18.68
C ILE A 312 17.58 10.47 -19.73
N ASP A 313 18.89 10.24 -19.87
CA ASP A 313 19.75 10.97 -20.82
C ASP A 313 19.36 10.73 -22.29
N ARG A 314 18.90 9.52 -22.61
CA ARG A 314 18.40 9.19 -23.95
C ARG A 314 17.10 9.90 -24.29
N ASN A 315 16.20 10.03 -23.34
CA ASN A 315 14.84 10.53 -23.56
C ASN A 315 14.64 12.01 -23.24
N ILE A 316 15.49 12.61 -22.39
CA ILE A 316 15.35 14.00 -21.93
C ILE A 316 16.51 14.82 -22.49
N LYS A 317 16.17 15.73 -23.39
CA LYS A 317 17.14 16.56 -24.10
C LYS A 317 17.32 17.91 -23.40
N GLY A 318 18.50 18.47 -23.50
CA GLY A 318 18.80 19.84 -23.13
C GLY A 318 18.69 20.20 -21.64
N GLN A 319 18.79 19.25 -20.72
CA GLN A 319 18.64 19.51 -19.28
C GLN A 319 19.85 19.04 -18.44
N PRO A 320 21.05 19.57 -18.66
CA PRO A 320 22.27 19.06 -18.02
C PRO A 320 22.22 19.18 -16.49
N PHE A 321 21.69 20.27 -15.93
CA PHE A 321 21.53 20.44 -14.49
C PHE A 321 20.60 19.41 -13.86
N ALA A 322 19.47 19.11 -14.52
CA ALA A 322 18.52 18.13 -14.06
C ALA A 322 19.11 16.71 -14.13
N ARG A 323 19.76 16.36 -15.24
CA ARG A 323 20.41 15.06 -15.46
C ARG A 323 21.48 14.80 -14.41
N TYR A 324 22.40 15.75 -14.20
CA TYR A 324 23.44 15.67 -13.15
C TYR A 324 22.83 15.45 -11.75
N THR A 325 21.81 16.25 -11.39
CA THR A 325 21.17 16.18 -10.07
C THR A 325 20.46 14.85 -9.86
N LEU A 326 19.76 14.36 -10.89
CA LEU A 326 19.04 13.08 -10.84
C LEU A 326 19.99 11.88 -10.77
N ARG A 327 21.03 11.81 -11.61
CA ARG A 327 22.04 10.74 -11.59
C ARG A 327 22.66 10.60 -10.20
N ARG A 328 23.08 11.72 -9.62
CA ARG A 328 23.64 11.75 -8.28
C ARG A 328 22.65 11.33 -7.20
N ALA A 329 21.39 11.75 -7.33
CA ALA A 329 20.34 11.42 -6.39
C ALA A 329 19.97 9.92 -6.44
N LEU A 330 19.91 9.34 -7.64
CA LEU A 330 19.63 7.91 -7.85
C LEU A 330 20.74 7.04 -7.24
N ARG A 331 22.01 7.37 -7.50
CA ARG A 331 23.15 6.69 -6.86
C ARG A 331 23.07 6.75 -5.33
N ALA A 332 22.74 7.92 -4.76
CA ALA A 332 22.57 8.04 -3.32
C ALA A 332 21.40 7.22 -2.78
N MET A 333 20.29 7.08 -3.53
CA MET A 333 19.14 6.26 -3.11
C MET A 333 19.47 4.76 -3.07
N VAL A 334 20.28 4.27 -4.00
CA VAL A 334 20.69 2.85 -4.07
C VAL A 334 21.68 2.50 -2.97
N HIS A 335 22.61 3.41 -2.66
CA HIS A 335 23.70 3.18 -1.70
C HIS A 335 23.41 3.70 -0.29
N ASP A 336 22.22 4.25 -0.02
CA ASP A 336 21.84 4.73 1.30
C ASP A 336 21.56 3.54 2.24
N VAL A 337 22.57 3.21 3.05
CA VAL A 337 22.53 2.10 4.01
C VAL A 337 21.70 2.47 5.26
N ASP A 338 21.61 3.76 5.57
CA ASP A 338 20.90 4.31 6.73
C ASP A 338 19.43 4.64 6.42
N ARG A 339 18.68 3.67 5.91
CA ARG A 339 17.23 3.81 5.72
C ARG A 339 16.47 3.76 7.05
N ASN A 340 16.91 4.56 8.02
CA ASN A 340 16.23 4.70 9.29
C ASN A 340 15.04 5.66 9.15
N GLY A 341 13.83 5.11 9.10
CA GLY A 341 12.59 5.87 9.13
C GLY A 341 11.56 5.47 8.08
N ASN A 342 10.35 5.91 8.28
CA ASN A 342 9.20 5.66 7.40
C ASN A 342 9.15 6.61 6.18
N ARG A 343 10.15 7.46 5.97
CA ARG A 343 10.18 8.47 4.91
C ARG A 343 10.16 7.86 3.51
N PRO A 344 9.57 8.56 2.52
CA PRO A 344 9.61 8.14 1.13
C PRO A 344 11.03 7.84 0.64
N LEU A 345 11.14 6.89 -0.29
CA LEU A 345 12.42 6.46 -0.89
C LEU A 345 13.18 7.62 -1.54
N GLY A 346 12.45 8.50 -2.22
CA GLY A 346 12.98 9.72 -2.83
C GLY A 346 11.97 10.85 -2.79
N MET A 347 12.46 12.07 -2.55
CA MET A 347 11.66 13.29 -2.58
C MET A 347 12.36 14.33 -3.44
N PHE A 348 11.72 14.70 -4.56
CA PHE A 348 12.26 15.60 -5.55
C PHE A 348 11.33 16.78 -5.78
N LEU A 349 11.88 17.98 -5.93
CA LEU A 349 11.17 19.17 -6.40
C LEU A 349 11.77 19.61 -7.74
N PHE A 350 11.01 19.46 -8.81
CA PHE A 350 11.39 19.88 -10.15
C PHE A 350 10.96 21.32 -10.36
N THR A 351 11.92 22.20 -10.59
CA THR A 351 11.70 23.66 -10.70
C THR A 351 12.11 24.16 -12.07
N GLY A 352 11.35 25.06 -12.67
CA GLY A 352 11.71 25.68 -13.96
C GLY A 352 10.47 25.98 -14.81
N PRO A 353 10.64 26.53 -16.01
CA PRO A 353 9.56 26.94 -16.91
C PRO A 353 8.61 25.79 -17.28
N THR A 354 7.47 26.14 -17.88
CA THR A 354 6.55 25.16 -18.48
C THR A 354 7.15 24.56 -19.76
N GLY A 355 6.78 23.31 -20.08
CA GLY A 355 7.16 22.69 -21.36
C GLY A 355 8.63 22.25 -21.47
N VAL A 356 9.42 22.27 -20.40
CA VAL A 356 10.85 21.88 -20.41
C VAL A 356 11.13 20.42 -20.09
N GLY A 357 10.10 19.59 -19.94
CA GLY A 357 10.24 18.16 -19.74
C GLY A 357 10.14 17.66 -18.30
N LYS A 358 9.72 18.46 -17.30
CA LYS A 358 9.56 18.03 -15.89
C LYS A 358 8.69 16.78 -15.73
N SER A 359 7.46 16.83 -16.23
CA SER A 359 6.52 15.72 -16.13
C SER A 359 6.94 14.53 -17.02
N GLU A 360 7.60 14.79 -18.16
CA GLU A 360 8.13 13.71 -19.01
C GLU A 360 9.30 12.98 -18.33
N THR A 361 10.20 13.71 -17.66
CA THR A 361 11.27 13.09 -16.85
C THR A 361 10.69 12.14 -15.79
N THR A 362 9.58 12.53 -15.16
CA THR A 362 8.89 11.66 -14.17
C THR A 362 8.38 10.38 -14.82
N LYS A 363 7.82 10.44 -16.03
CA LYS A 363 7.34 9.26 -16.76
C LYS A 363 8.50 8.34 -17.16
N VAL A 364 9.60 8.93 -17.67
CA VAL A 364 10.81 8.17 -18.02
C VAL A 364 11.38 7.49 -16.78
N LEU A 365 11.50 8.23 -15.68
CA LEU A 365 11.99 7.71 -14.40
C LEU A 365 11.11 6.55 -13.89
N ALA A 366 9.80 6.69 -13.93
CA ALA A 366 8.89 5.63 -13.49
C ALA A 366 9.04 4.35 -14.33
N ARG A 367 9.14 4.48 -15.66
CA ARG A 367 9.36 3.34 -16.57
C ARG A 367 10.71 2.67 -16.38
N ALA A 368 11.76 3.45 -16.16
CA ALA A 368 13.12 2.94 -15.97
C ALA A 368 13.28 2.24 -14.61
N LEU A 369 12.64 2.77 -13.56
CA LEU A 369 12.68 2.17 -12.22
C LEU A 369 11.84 0.89 -12.11
N TYR A 370 10.70 0.83 -12.82
CA TYR A 370 9.72 -0.25 -12.72
C TYR A 370 9.26 -0.69 -14.12
N PRO A 371 10.12 -1.38 -14.88
CA PRO A 371 9.80 -1.80 -16.25
C PRO A 371 8.55 -2.69 -16.29
N GLY A 372 7.60 -2.35 -17.18
CA GLY A 372 6.39 -3.14 -17.40
C GLY A 372 5.28 -2.96 -16.38
N GLU A 373 5.45 -2.11 -15.36
CA GLU A 373 4.45 -1.85 -14.32
C GLU A 373 3.79 -0.46 -14.48
N LYS A 374 2.50 -0.36 -14.17
CA LYS A 374 1.80 0.94 -14.12
C LYS A 374 1.95 1.54 -12.72
N VAL A 375 3.10 2.14 -12.47
CA VAL A 375 3.49 2.63 -11.14
C VAL A 375 3.47 4.16 -10.99
N LEU A 376 3.11 4.89 -12.05
CA LEU A 376 3.03 6.34 -12.00
C LEU A 376 1.63 6.80 -11.59
N LEU A 377 1.55 7.46 -10.43
CA LEU A 377 0.37 8.21 -10.00
C LEU A 377 0.59 9.69 -10.32
N ASN A 378 -0.27 10.27 -11.15
CA ASN A 378 -0.30 11.72 -11.38
C ASN A 378 -1.44 12.34 -10.58
N ILE A 379 -1.11 13.31 -9.72
CA ILE A 379 -2.03 14.15 -8.96
C ILE A 379 -1.83 15.60 -9.44
N ASN A 380 -2.86 16.12 -10.09
CA ASN A 380 -2.87 17.51 -10.55
C ASN A 380 -3.23 18.42 -9.36
N MET A 381 -2.29 19.20 -8.85
CA MET A 381 -2.49 20.00 -7.63
C MET A 381 -3.45 21.18 -7.82
N PRO A 382 -3.63 21.77 -9.01
CA PRO A 382 -4.73 22.69 -9.30
C PRO A 382 -6.14 22.19 -8.95
N ASP A 383 -6.37 20.89 -8.85
CA ASP A 383 -7.67 20.32 -8.45
C ASP A 383 -7.91 20.46 -6.94
N TYR A 384 -6.90 20.84 -6.16
CA TYR A 384 -6.91 20.90 -4.70
C TYR A 384 -6.69 22.34 -4.18
N LYS A 385 -7.53 23.29 -4.63
CA LYS A 385 -7.41 24.73 -4.32
C LYS A 385 -8.13 25.16 -3.04
N THR A 386 -8.90 24.30 -2.42
CA THR A 386 -9.69 24.63 -1.22
C THR A 386 -9.39 23.66 -0.08
N PRO A 387 -9.58 24.08 1.19
CA PRO A 387 -9.31 23.23 2.36
C PRO A 387 -10.13 21.94 2.37
N GLU A 388 -11.35 21.96 1.84
CA GLU A 388 -12.26 20.80 1.82
C GLU A 388 -11.71 19.64 1.00
N HIS A 389 -10.79 19.91 0.08
CA HIS A 389 -10.16 18.89 -0.75
C HIS A 389 -9.07 18.09 -0.03
N GLU A 390 -8.68 18.45 1.20
CA GLU A 390 -7.58 17.78 1.93
C GLU A 390 -7.85 16.29 2.12
N GLN A 391 -9.04 15.92 2.57
CA GLN A 391 -9.41 14.52 2.75
C GLN A 391 -9.41 13.74 1.42
N GLY A 392 -9.91 14.37 0.34
CA GLY A 392 -9.87 13.82 -1.00
C GLY A 392 -8.43 13.57 -1.50
N PHE A 393 -7.52 14.50 -1.23
CA PHE A 393 -6.11 14.36 -1.53
C PHE A 393 -5.48 13.19 -0.77
N ARG A 394 -5.65 13.13 0.56
CA ARG A 394 -5.14 12.04 1.40
C ARG A 394 -5.67 10.67 0.95
N LYS A 395 -6.97 10.60 0.67
CA LYS A 395 -7.61 9.38 0.20
C LYS A 395 -7.03 8.92 -1.13
N ARG A 396 -6.95 9.81 -2.13
CA ARG A 396 -6.41 9.48 -3.45
C ARG A 396 -4.95 8.98 -3.36
N LEU A 397 -4.10 9.70 -2.61
CA LEU A 397 -2.72 9.30 -2.39
C LEU A 397 -2.64 7.94 -1.67
N GLY A 398 -3.39 7.78 -0.58
CA GLY A 398 -3.37 6.58 0.25
C GLY A 398 -3.90 5.33 -0.47
N GLU A 399 -5.05 5.43 -1.15
CA GLU A 399 -5.62 4.31 -1.93
C GLU A 399 -4.65 3.84 -3.03
N THR A 400 -4.04 4.77 -3.75
CA THR A 400 -3.12 4.39 -4.84
C THR A 400 -1.88 3.72 -4.31
N VAL A 401 -1.24 4.28 -3.27
CA VAL A 401 -0.04 3.68 -2.68
C VAL A 401 -0.36 2.34 -1.99
N ARG A 402 -1.56 2.18 -1.43
CA ARG A 402 -2.01 0.90 -0.87
C ARG A 402 -2.02 -0.21 -1.91
N HIS A 403 -2.46 0.09 -3.13
CA HIS A 403 -2.51 -0.88 -4.24
C HIS A 403 -1.15 -1.05 -4.92
N THR A 404 -0.32 -0.02 -4.92
CA THR A 404 0.97 0.00 -5.59
C THR A 404 2.03 0.66 -4.69
N PRO A 405 2.53 -0.05 -3.67
CA PRO A 405 3.48 0.52 -2.70
C PRO A 405 4.79 1.01 -3.34
N ASN A 406 5.26 0.31 -4.36
CA ASN A 406 6.41 0.71 -5.16
C ASN A 406 5.95 1.62 -6.31
N SER A 407 5.76 2.90 -6.04
CA SER A 407 5.22 3.84 -7.02
C SER A 407 6.02 5.14 -7.08
N VAL A 408 5.86 5.81 -8.22
CA VAL A 408 6.29 7.20 -8.41
C VAL A 408 5.05 8.07 -8.38
N VAL A 409 4.96 8.97 -7.42
CA VAL A 409 3.87 9.94 -7.30
C VAL A 409 4.35 11.27 -7.84
N LEU A 410 3.66 11.77 -8.86
CA LEU A 410 3.84 13.11 -9.40
C LEU A 410 2.78 14.04 -8.82
N LEU A 411 3.21 15.06 -8.08
CA LEU A 411 2.41 16.19 -7.62
C LEU A 411 2.65 17.36 -8.58
N ASP A 412 1.79 17.49 -9.60
CA ASP A 412 2.02 18.44 -10.68
C ASP A 412 1.48 19.84 -10.33
N GLU A 413 2.27 20.89 -10.55
CA GLU A 413 2.02 22.30 -10.20
C GLU A 413 1.70 22.50 -8.69
N LEU A 414 2.61 22.05 -7.83
CA LEU A 414 2.42 22.04 -6.37
C LEU A 414 2.10 23.42 -5.78
N GLU A 415 2.61 24.52 -6.38
CA GLU A 415 2.34 25.91 -5.98
C GLU A 415 0.88 26.33 -6.12
N LYS A 416 0.05 25.56 -6.84
CA LYS A 416 -1.36 25.84 -7.05
C LYS A 416 -2.26 25.24 -5.97
N ALA A 417 -1.72 24.36 -5.14
CA ALA A 417 -2.47 23.74 -4.05
C ALA A 417 -2.78 24.74 -2.93
N HIS A 418 -3.87 24.48 -2.21
CA HIS A 418 -4.20 25.25 -1.01
C HIS A 418 -3.16 25.02 0.10
N GLU A 419 -2.96 26.02 0.95
CA GLU A 419 -1.97 25.96 2.04
C GLU A 419 -2.20 24.76 2.98
N SER A 420 -3.44 24.45 3.34
CA SER A 420 -3.78 23.28 4.18
C SER A 420 -3.28 21.95 3.58
N ILE A 421 -3.29 21.83 2.26
CA ILE A 421 -2.81 20.66 1.55
C ILE A 421 -1.28 20.57 1.61
N LEU A 422 -0.59 21.71 1.49
CA LEU A 422 0.86 21.79 1.66
C LEU A 422 1.28 21.41 3.09
N ASP A 423 0.51 21.83 4.10
CA ASP A 423 0.75 21.46 5.50
C ASP A 423 0.47 19.97 5.75
N SER A 424 -0.61 19.46 5.17
CA SER A 424 -0.92 18.03 5.18
C SER A 424 0.18 17.20 4.51
N LEU A 425 0.68 17.65 3.36
CA LEU A 425 1.79 17.01 2.66
C LEU A 425 3.07 17.04 3.51
N LEU A 426 3.37 18.14 4.19
CA LEU A 426 4.53 18.23 5.09
C LEU A 426 4.48 17.16 6.18
N ALA A 427 3.32 16.99 6.85
CA ALA A 427 3.12 15.96 7.87
C ALA A 427 3.31 14.54 7.28
N ILE A 428 2.72 14.28 6.12
CA ILE A 428 2.85 13.00 5.40
C ILE A 428 4.31 12.69 5.06
N LEU A 429 5.07 13.68 4.57
CA LEU A 429 6.49 13.49 4.22
C LEU A 429 7.38 13.29 5.45
N ASP A 430 6.99 13.81 6.60
CA ASP A 430 7.71 13.65 7.87
C ASP A 430 7.51 12.27 8.47
N GLU A 431 6.25 11.85 8.56
CA GLU A 431 5.86 10.57 9.14
C GLU A 431 6.11 9.40 8.17
N GLY A 432 6.09 9.68 6.87
CA GLY A 432 6.13 8.66 5.82
C GLY A 432 4.88 7.79 5.77
N ILE A 433 3.78 8.26 6.35
CA ILE A 433 2.51 7.54 6.45
C ILE A 433 1.38 8.47 5.99
N VAL A 434 0.49 7.92 5.17
CA VAL A 434 -0.77 8.58 4.82
C VAL A 434 -1.90 7.95 5.61
N THR A 435 -2.61 8.77 6.37
CA THR A 435 -3.85 8.37 7.06
C THR A 435 -5.04 8.95 6.30
N PHE A 436 -6.01 8.12 5.94
CA PHE A 436 -7.21 8.50 5.19
C PHE A 436 -8.42 7.65 5.57
N GLU A 437 -9.60 8.19 5.33
CA GLU A 437 -10.86 7.55 5.65
C GLU A 437 -11.49 6.92 4.40
N THR A 438 -12.05 5.72 4.56
CA THR A 438 -12.88 5.07 3.55
C THR A 438 -14.20 4.65 4.18
N THR A 439 -15.27 4.67 3.38
CA THR A 439 -16.56 4.16 3.83
C THR A 439 -16.73 2.74 3.31
N ASN A 440 -16.99 1.80 4.21
CA ASN A 440 -17.26 0.42 3.82
C ASN A 440 -18.68 0.26 3.22
N ARG A 441 -19.00 -0.95 2.74
CA ARG A 441 -20.31 -1.26 2.13
C ARG A 441 -21.49 -1.06 3.10
N GLU A 442 -21.24 -1.03 4.39
CA GLU A 442 -22.24 -0.87 5.45
C GLU A 442 -22.41 0.60 5.88
N GLY A 443 -21.67 1.54 5.26
CA GLY A 443 -21.72 2.96 5.58
C GLY A 443 -20.81 3.39 6.75
N ASN A 444 -20.02 2.49 7.31
CA ASN A 444 -19.10 2.80 8.41
C ASN A 444 -17.81 3.43 7.88
N VAL A 445 -17.32 4.45 8.58
CA VAL A 445 -16.03 5.09 8.28
C VAL A 445 -14.89 4.24 8.82
N GLU A 446 -13.95 3.93 7.95
CA GLU A 446 -12.72 3.20 8.26
C GLU A 446 -11.51 4.11 8.11
N VAL A 447 -10.70 4.20 9.15
CA VAL A 447 -9.41 4.90 9.10
C VAL A 447 -8.34 3.92 8.61
N ASN A 448 -7.72 4.25 7.50
CA ASN A 448 -6.63 3.47 6.90
C ASN A 448 -5.31 4.21 7.04
N GLN A 449 -4.22 3.46 7.21
CA GLN A 449 -2.85 3.98 7.22
C GLN A 449 -2.01 3.22 6.20
N VAL A 450 -1.25 3.96 5.39
CA VAL A 450 -0.40 3.39 4.35
C VAL A 450 0.98 4.04 4.40
N SER A 451 2.02 3.21 4.37
CA SER A 451 3.41 3.67 4.37
C SER A 451 3.86 4.10 2.97
N LEU A 452 4.57 5.23 2.89
CA LEU A 452 5.20 5.76 1.67
C LEU A 452 6.68 5.34 1.53
N ARG A 453 7.18 4.44 2.37
CA ARG A 453 8.61 4.12 2.45
C ARG A 453 9.24 3.68 1.12
N ASN A 454 8.47 3.03 0.27
CA ASN A 454 8.92 2.60 -1.07
C ASN A 454 8.45 3.50 -2.21
N THR A 455 7.79 4.62 -1.88
CA THR A 455 7.27 5.56 -2.85
C THR A 455 8.31 6.65 -3.14
N ILE A 456 8.44 7.03 -4.41
CA ILE A 456 9.20 8.20 -4.83
C ILE A 456 8.21 9.32 -5.07
N ILE A 457 8.38 10.44 -4.40
CA ILE A 457 7.53 11.63 -4.54
C ILE A 457 8.28 12.69 -5.33
N ILE A 458 7.68 13.09 -6.44
CA ILE A 458 8.16 14.13 -7.31
C ILE A 458 7.12 15.24 -7.36
N ALA A 459 7.49 16.43 -6.93
CA ALA A 459 6.66 17.62 -7.10
C ALA A 459 7.22 18.48 -8.23
N THR A 460 6.35 19.04 -9.06
CA THR A 460 6.75 20.05 -10.06
C THR A 460 6.27 21.42 -9.64
N THR A 461 7.00 22.44 -10.04
CA THR A 461 6.62 23.84 -9.88
C THR A 461 7.20 24.69 -11.01
N ASN A 462 6.47 25.74 -11.37
CA ASN A 462 6.95 26.74 -12.31
C ASN A 462 7.61 27.92 -11.58
N ALA A 463 7.58 27.96 -10.26
CA ALA A 463 8.24 29.01 -9.48
C ALA A 463 9.76 29.03 -9.70
N GLY A 464 10.32 30.22 -9.84
CA GLY A 464 11.75 30.42 -10.07
C GLY A 464 12.16 30.36 -11.55
N HIS A 465 11.21 30.30 -12.49
CA HIS A 465 11.51 30.34 -13.93
C HIS A 465 12.25 31.61 -14.32
N GLU A 466 11.98 32.75 -13.66
CA GLU A 466 12.60 34.06 -13.93
C GLU A 466 14.11 34.04 -13.84
N ILE A 467 14.70 33.13 -13.07
CA ILE A 467 16.17 32.97 -12.98
C ILE A 467 16.73 32.50 -14.31
N PHE A 468 16.01 31.66 -15.02
CA PHE A 468 16.44 31.11 -16.30
C PHE A 468 16.15 32.04 -17.46
N ASP A 469 15.20 32.96 -17.32
CA ASP A 469 14.81 33.92 -18.36
C ASP A 469 15.69 35.20 -18.29
N ASN A 470 16.08 35.65 -17.09
CA ASN A 470 16.70 36.93 -16.86
C ASN A 470 18.25 36.86 -16.65
N ASP A 471 18.79 35.69 -16.30
CA ASP A 471 20.24 35.55 -16.06
C ASP A 471 20.90 34.84 -17.23
N ALA A 472 21.58 35.62 -18.10
CA ALA A 472 22.34 35.11 -19.23
C ALA A 472 23.35 34.01 -18.84
N LYS A 473 23.74 33.96 -17.55
CA LYS A 473 24.61 32.93 -17.02
C LYS A 473 23.93 31.53 -16.96
N TYR A 474 22.61 31.47 -16.83
CA TYR A 474 21.86 30.21 -16.75
C TYR A 474 21.01 29.95 -17.98
N SER A 475 20.71 30.98 -18.79
CA SER A 475 19.84 30.87 -19.99
C SER A 475 20.58 30.49 -21.26
N GLN A 476 21.88 30.85 -21.40
CA GLN A 476 22.61 30.75 -22.66
C GLN A 476 24.00 30.07 -22.55
N ARG A 477 24.27 29.31 -21.50
CA ARG A 477 25.55 28.59 -21.46
C ARG A 477 25.50 27.37 -22.36
N ASP A 478 26.54 27.24 -23.18
CA ASP A 478 26.95 26.04 -23.94
C ASP A 478 27.37 24.88 -23.01
N VAL A 479 26.57 24.59 -21.95
CA VAL A 479 26.74 23.41 -21.13
C VAL A 479 25.93 22.32 -21.79
N ASP A 480 26.51 21.76 -22.83
CA ASP A 480 25.87 20.73 -23.64
C ASP A 480 25.97 19.33 -22.99
N THR A 481 26.89 19.16 -22.05
CA THR A 481 27.14 17.87 -21.40
C THR A 481 27.03 17.97 -19.88
N GLU A 482 26.58 16.85 -19.25
CA GLU A 482 26.54 16.69 -17.79
C GLU A 482 27.91 16.83 -17.14
N GLU A 483 28.98 16.51 -17.87
CA GLU A 483 30.37 16.56 -17.40
C GLU A 483 30.84 17.99 -17.09
N GLU A 484 30.24 18.99 -17.71
CA GLU A 484 30.57 20.41 -17.51
C GLU A 484 29.87 21.01 -16.28
N VAL A 485 28.87 20.30 -15.72
CA VAL A 485 28.14 20.74 -14.52
C VAL A 485 28.91 20.38 -13.26
N ASN A 486 29.22 21.38 -12.44
CA ASN A 486 29.90 21.15 -11.18
C ASN A 486 28.96 21.34 -9.97
N ARG A 487 29.32 20.69 -8.84
CA ARG A 487 28.52 20.71 -7.60
C ARG A 487 28.29 22.12 -7.05
N SER A 488 29.27 23.00 -7.15
CA SER A 488 29.20 24.37 -6.63
C SER A 488 28.17 25.21 -7.38
N GLU A 489 28.05 24.98 -8.67
CA GLU A 489 27.10 25.65 -9.54
C GLU A 489 25.65 25.23 -9.22
N ILE A 490 25.39 23.94 -9.08
CA ILE A 490 24.08 23.43 -8.62
C ILE A 490 23.69 24.00 -7.24
N THR A 491 24.66 24.07 -6.33
CA THR A 491 24.41 24.64 -4.99
C THR A 491 24.03 26.12 -5.07
N ARG A 492 24.73 26.90 -5.90
CA ARG A 492 24.42 28.33 -6.12
C ARG A 492 23.02 28.50 -6.75
N LEU A 493 22.70 27.70 -7.76
CA LEU A 493 21.41 27.73 -8.42
C LEU A 493 20.27 27.37 -7.46
N GLN A 494 20.45 26.34 -6.63
CA GLN A 494 19.47 25.97 -5.59
C GLN A 494 19.30 27.05 -4.52
N GLN A 495 20.36 27.80 -4.20
CA GLN A 495 20.26 28.94 -3.29
C GLN A 495 19.53 30.12 -3.94
N ALA A 496 19.77 30.40 -5.21
CA ALA A 496 19.08 31.44 -5.96
C ALA A 496 17.59 31.16 -6.13
N LEU A 497 17.22 29.90 -6.34
CA LEU A 497 15.80 29.45 -6.44
C LEU A 497 15.01 29.62 -5.15
N ARG A 498 15.64 29.54 -3.98
CA ARG A 498 14.94 29.52 -2.69
C ARG A 498 14.01 30.71 -2.44
N PRO A 499 14.41 31.99 -2.65
CA PRO A 499 13.53 33.14 -2.47
C PRO A 499 12.29 33.10 -3.37
N HIS A 500 12.43 32.68 -4.63
CA HIS A 500 11.32 32.57 -5.59
C HIS A 500 10.33 31.47 -5.17
N LEU A 501 10.81 30.34 -4.68
CA LEU A 501 9.96 29.28 -4.14
C LEU A 501 9.19 29.76 -2.90
N MET A 502 9.83 30.50 -2.01
CA MET A 502 9.15 31.09 -0.84
C MET A 502 8.08 32.11 -1.25
N ALA A 503 8.37 32.94 -2.25
CA ALA A 503 7.40 33.91 -2.80
C ALA A 503 6.20 33.21 -3.47
N ALA A 504 6.37 32.00 -3.98
CA ALA A 504 5.32 31.16 -4.53
C ALA A 504 4.49 30.39 -3.46
N GLY A 505 4.74 30.63 -2.17
CA GLY A 505 3.96 30.05 -1.06
C GLY A 505 4.57 28.80 -0.41
N PHE A 506 5.75 28.34 -0.83
CA PHE A 506 6.40 27.20 -0.20
C PHE A 506 7.01 27.58 1.16
N LYS A 507 6.56 26.93 2.23
CA LYS A 507 7.13 27.10 3.57
C LYS A 507 8.57 26.54 3.62
N PRO A 508 9.48 27.17 4.42
CA PRO A 508 10.87 26.71 4.57
C PRO A 508 10.97 25.23 5.01
N GLU A 509 10.01 24.78 5.85
CA GLU A 509 9.92 23.42 6.36
C GLU A 509 9.67 22.42 5.23
N LEU A 510 8.71 22.71 4.34
CA LEU A 510 8.41 21.87 3.19
C LEU A 510 9.59 21.81 2.21
N LEU A 511 10.24 22.97 1.95
CA LEU A 511 11.47 23.02 1.14
C LEU A 511 12.62 22.24 1.80
N GLY A 512 12.62 22.15 3.13
CA GLY A 512 13.57 21.32 3.87
C GLY A 512 13.37 19.82 3.66
N ARG A 513 12.17 19.37 3.32
CA ARG A 513 11.86 17.96 2.98
C ARG A 513 12.27 17.64 1.54
N PHE A 514 11.98 18.53 0.60
CA PHE A 514 12.47 18.44 -0.78
C PHE A 514 13.95 18.88 -0.89
N LYS A 515 14.84 18.10 -0.25
CA LYS A 515 16.30 18.38 -0.26
C LYS A 515 16.89 18.33 -1.66
N ARG A 516 16.29 17.54 -2.57
CA ARG A 516 16.74 17.34 -3.94
C ARG A 516 15.89 18.21 -4.88
N ARG A 517 16.29 19.47 -5.03
CA ARG A 517 15.70 20.40 -5.99
C ARG A 517 16.41 20.22 -7.31
N VAL A 518 15.63 19.89 -8.34
CA VAL A 518 16.11 19.58 -9.68
C VAL A 518 15.74 20.74 -10.60
N PRO A 519 16.72 21.57 -11.00
CA PRO A 519 16.46 22.73 -11.81
C PRO A 519 16.40 22.35 -13.29
N TYR A 520 15.38 22.87 -13.97
CA TYR A 520 15.19 22.78 -15.42
C TYR A 520 15.31 24.17 -16.02
N ARG A 521 16.12 24.31 -17.06
CA ARG A 521 16.25 25.56 -17.81
C ARG A 521 15.33 25.61 -19.02
N SER A 522 15.12 26.79 -19.58
CA SER A 522 14.49 26.96 -20.87
C SER A 522 15.26 26.19 -21.95
N LEU A 523 14.54 25.62 -22.90
CA LEU A 523 15.14 24.87 -24.01
C LEU A 523 15.59 25.83 -25.12
N SER A 524 16.76 25.58 -25.68
CA SER A 524 17.24 26.27 -26.86
C SER A 524 16.49 25.83 -28.11
N GLU A 525 16.58 26.63 -29.19
CA GLU A 525 15.98 26.28 -30.48
C GLU A 525 16.54 24.96 -31.03
N ALA A 526 17.81 24.70 -30.84
CA ALA A 526 18.47 23.45 -31.23
C ALA A 526 17.91 22.22 -30.49
N GLU A 527 17.70 22.38 -29.18
CA GLU A 527 17.12 21.30 -28.34
C GLU A 527 15.65 21.05 -28.68
N LEU A 528 14.90 22.10 -28.98
CA LEU A 528 13.52 21.99 -29.45
C LEU A 528 13.44 21.23 -30.77
N LEU A 529 14.37 21.50 -31.69
CA LEU A 529 14.49 20.80 -32.96
C LEU A 529 14.82 19.31 -32.78
N GLU A 530 15.78 18.99 -31.90
CA GLU A 530 16.14 17.61 -31.55
C GLU A 530 14.95 16.85 -30.95
N ILE A 531 14.13 17.53 -30.14
CA ILE A 531 12.89 16.97 -29.57
C ILE A 531 11.87 16.69 -30.67
N ALA A 532 11.66 17.62 -31.59
CA ALA A 532 10.76 17.46 -32.74
C ALA A 532 11.17 16.25 -33.59
N GLU A 533 12.44 16.15 -33.93
CA GLU A 533 12.98 15.05 -34.71
C GLU A 533 12.82 13.71 -34.00
N THR A 534 13.14 13.64 -32.72
CA THR A 534 12.95 12.43 -31.91
C THR A 534 11.48 11.97 -31.90
N LYS A 535 10.53 12.90 -31.78
CA LYS A 535 9.09 12.62 -31.78
C LYS A 535 8.61 12.15 -33.14
N ILE A 536 9.05 12.77 -34.21
CA ILE A 536 8.72 12.36 -35.59
C ILE A 536 9.26 10.96 -35.87
N ASN A 537 10.50 10.66 -35.51
CA ASN A 537 11.11 9.34 -35.68
C ASN A 537 10.37 8.26 -34.86
N ASN A 538 9.92 8.59 -33.65
CA ASN A 538 9.09 7.69 -32.86
C ASN A 538 7.74 7.43 -33.53
N LEU A 539 7.11 8.44 -34.14
CA LEU A 539 5.89 8.30 -34.90
C LEU A 539 6.10 7.36 -36.11
N VAL A 540 7.16 7.56 -36.89
CA VAL A 540 7.55 6.71 -38.00
C VAL A 540 7.71 5.24 -37.57
N THR A 541 8.44 5.03 -36.48
CA THR A 541 8.65 3.68 -35.92
C THR A 541 7.33 3.05 -35.44
N THR A 542 6.48 3.82 -34.79
CA THR A 542 5.19 3.36 -34.27
C THR A 542 4.27 2.92 -35.39
N TYR A 543 4.15 3.69 -36.47
CA TYR A 543 3.30 3.32 -37.63
C TYR A 543 3.83 2.10 -38.35
N ARG A 544 5.16 1.98 -38.50
CA ARG A 544 5.79 0.78 -39.09
C ARG A 544 5.49 -0.45 -38.22
N ASP A 545 5.72 -0.39 -36.91
CA ASP A 545 5.68 -1.58 -36.04
C ASP A 545 4.25 -2.02 -35.69
N LEU A 546 3.31 -1.07 -35.57
CA LEU A 546 1.92 -1.36 -35.14
C LEU A 546 0.92 -1.43 -36.27
N LYS A 547 1.18 -0.75 -37.40
CA LYS A 547 0.24 -0.63 -38.54
C LYS A 547 0.75 -1.22 -39.83
N ASP A 548 2.02 -1.64 -39.87
CA ASP A 548 2.69 -2.09 -41.10
C ASP A 548 2.65 -1.00 -42.20
N ILE A 549 2.82 0.26 -41.80
CA ILE A 549 2.83 1.43 -42.67
C ILE A 549 4.22 2.04 -42.68
N GLU A 550 4.82 2.16 -43.85
CA GLU A 550 6.12 2.80 -44.05
C GLU A 550 5.93 4.31 -44.30
N LEU A 551 6.53 5.15 -43.44
CA LEU A 551 6.54 6.61 -43.60
C LEU A 551 7.91 7.04 -44.13
N VAL A 552 7.92 7.71 -45.27
CA VAL A 552 9.13 8.26 -45.91
C VAL A 552 9.11 9.77 -45.72
N ILE A 553 10.17 10.33 -45.15
CA ILE A 553 10.31 11.77 -44.91
C ILE A 553 11.41 12.30 -45.83
N ASP A 554 11.20 13.47 -46.43
CA ASP A 554 12.21 14.10 -47.26
C ASP A 554 13.48 14.44 -46.47
N PRO A 555 14.67 14.24 -47.06
CA PRO A 555 15.93 14.74 -46.52
C PRO A 555 15.91 16.27 -46.48
N PRO A 556 16.71 16.89 -45.64
CA PRO A 556 16.77 18.37 -45.52
C PRO A 556 17.18 18.98 -46.87
N ARG A 557 16.45 20.04 -47.25
CA ARG A 557 16.81 20.83 -48.41
C ARG A 557 18.11 21.57 -48.11
N GLN A 558 18.76 22.19 -49.16
CA GLN A 558 19.91 23.04 -48.94
C GLN A 558 19.51 24.33 -48.19
N TRP A 559 19.94 24.46 -46.96
CA TRP A 559 19.67 25.56 -46.05
C TRP A 559 20.90 26.50 -45.95
N PRO A 560 20.80 27.78 -45.50
CA PRO A 560 21.96 28.64 -45.22
C PRO A 560 22.88 28.03 -44.16
N GLU A 561 24.20 28.33 -44.23
CA GLU A 561 25.23 27.71 -43.39
C GLU A 561 25.01 27.83 -41.86
N ASP A 562 24.39 28.90 -41.41
CA ASP A 562 24.09 29.19 -40.03
C ASP A 562 22.96 28.30 -39.41
N VAL A 563 22.16 27.62 -40.26
CA VAL A 563 21.12 26.69 -39.87
C VAL A 563 21.58 25.21 -40.00
N TYR A 564 22.71 24.99 -40.66
CA TYR A 564 23.24 23.71 -41.17
C TYR A 564 23.85 22.76 -40.16
N ASN A 565 24.15 23.21 -38.94
CA ASN A 565 24.78 22.32 -37.96
C ASN A 565 23.87 21.24 -37.40
N TYR A 566 22.61 21.21 -37.88
CA TYR A 566 21.61 20.25 -37.41
C TYR A 566 21.23 19.30 -38.57
N PHE A 567 21.67 18.05 -38.52
CA PHE A 567 21.23 16.99 -39.43
C PHE A 567 19.78 16.63 -39.11
N THR A 568 18.82 17.32 -39.71
CA THR A 568 17.39 17.20 -39.38
C THR A 568 16.55 17.15 -40.66
N THR A 569 15.26 16.87 -40.54
CA THR A 569 14.30 16.86 -41.64
C THR A 569 13.62 18.22 -41.84
N ASP A 570 13.17 18.53 -43.05
CA ASP A 570 12.38 19.74 -43.33
C ASP A 570 11.13 19.79 -42.47
N VAL A 571 10.50 18.65 -42.17
CA VAL A 571 9.30 18.53 -41.33
C VAL A 571 9.59 18.96 -39.89
N ALA A 572 10.71 18.53 -39.31
CA ALA A 572 11.12 18.95 -37.97
C ALA A 572 11.42 20.44 -37.89
N LEU A 573 12.03 21.00 -38.94
CA LEU A 573 12.28 22.41 -39.08
C LEU A 573 11.00 23.25 -39.20
N ASP A 574 10.04 22.84 -40.04
CA ASP A 574 8.75 23.51 -40.18
C ASP A 574 7.98 23.54 -38.86
N ILE A 575 7.89 22.40 -38.19
CA ILE A 575 7.20 22.28 -36.89
C ILE A 575 7.87 23.17 -35.84
N THR A 576 9.20 23.18 -35.77
CA THR A 576 9.90 23.90 -34.70
C THR A 576 9.96 25.40 -34.96
N PHE A 577 10.40 25.82 -36.15
CA PHE A 577 10.72 27.22 -36.44
C PHE A 577 9.56 28.00 -37.06
N VAL A 578 8.68 27.34 -37.76
CA VAL A 578 7.56 28.04 -38.41
C VAL A 578 6.33 28.04 -37.49
N ARG A 579 5.93 26.87 -37.03
CA ARG A 579 4.65 26.73 -36.33
C ARG A 579 4.75 26.92 -34.83
N ALA A 580 5.64 26.21 -34.14
CA ALA A 580 5.80 26.34 -32.71
C ALA A 580 6.23 27.76 -32.32
N ARG A 581 7.11 28.41 -33.11
CA ARG A 581 7.54 29.79 -32.88
C ARG A 581 6.45 30.82 -33.15
N ALA A 582 5.67 30.66 -34.24
CA ALA A 582 4.56 31.58 -34.57
C ALA A 582 3.45 31.55 -33.52
N SER A 583 3.25 30.42 -32.86
CA SER A 583 2.23 30.24 -31.82
C SER A 583 2.73 30.53 -30.40
N ASP A 584 4.03 30.76 -30.20
CA ASP A 584 4.66 30.91 -28.88
C ASP A 584 4.69 32.36 -28.37
N ALA A 585 3.57 33.06 -28.41
CA ALA A 585 3.48 34.35 -27.70
C ALA A 585 3.62 34.22 -26.17
N ASN A 586 3.62 32.98 -25.61
CA ASN A 586 3.56 32.69 -24.17
C ASN A 586 4.54 31.60 -23.68
N GLY A 587 5.55 31.18 -24.43
CA GLY A 587 6.62 30.28 -23.95
C GLY A 587 6.21 28.83 -23.70
N GLY A 588 5.55 28.17 -24.65
CA GLY A 588 5.06 26.79 -24.52
C GLY A 588 6.11 25.67 -24.57
N GLY A 589 7.34 25.97 -25.04
CA GLY A 589 8.46 25.03 -25.11
C GLY A 589 8.13 23.73 -25.87
N ALA A 590 8.63 22.59 -25.39
CA ALA A 590 8.42 21.29 -26.01
C ALA A 590 6.96 20.80 -26.01
N ARG A 591 6.09 21.36 -25.17
CA ARG A 591 4.64 21.05 -25.21
C ARG A 591 4.05 21.51 -26.53
N ARG A 592 4.42 22.71 -26.98
CA ARG A 592 3.93 23.25 -28.24
C ARG A 592 4.36 22.43 -29.46
N ILE A 593 5.57 21.89 -29.43
CA ILE A 593 6.02 20.97 -30.49
C ILE A 593 5.14 19.73 -30.55
N ASN A 594 4.74 19.19 -29.41
CA ASN A 594 3.83 18.02 -29.40
C ASN A 594 2.47 18.39 -30.01
N ASP A 595 1.90 19.56 -29.62
CA ASP A 595 0.61 20.01 -30.14
C ASP A 595 0.69 20.21 -31.67
N GLU A 596 1.76 20.82 -32.17
CA GLU A 596 1.96 21.00 -33.62
C GLU A 596 2.17 19.68 -34.39
N ILE A 597 2.85 18.69 -33.79
CA ILE A 597 2.96 17.35 -34.38
C ILE A 597 1.60 16.65 -34.44
N GLU A 598 0.80 16.75 -33.40
CA GLU A 598 -0.55 16.16 -33.39
C GLU A 598 -1.45 16.86 -34.44
N GLU A 599 -1.56 18.18 -34.42
CA GLU A 599 -2.48 18.95 -35.24
C GLU A 599 -2.07 19.02 -36.73
N ASN A 600 -0.77 19.14 -37.03
CA ASN A 600 -0.31 19.40 -38.39
C ASN A 600 0.33 18.19 -39.10
N LEU A 601 0.86 17.22 -38.35
CA LEU A 601 1.46 16.04 -38.96
C LEU A 601 0.57 14.80 -38.84
N LYS A 602 0.07 14.55 -37.62
CA LYS A 602 -0.65 13.30 -37.36
C LYS A 602 -2.05 13.32 -37.94
N ASP A 603 -2.75 14.45 -37.88
CA ASP A 603 -4.07 14.59 -38.48
C ASP A 603 -3.98 14.44 -40.00
N GLU A 604 -2.99 15.08 -40.67
CA GLU A 604 -2.73 14.90 -42.10
C GLU A 604 -2.43 13.43 -42.49
N LEU A 605 -1.62 12.77 -41.65
CA LEU A 605 -1.31 11.37 -41.86
C LEU A 605 -2.56 10.48 -41.74
N ILE A 606 -3.42 10.76 -40.76
CA ILE A 606 -4.66 10.03 -40.57
C ILE A 606 -5.60 10.23 -41.75
N GLU A 607 -5.76 11.47 -42.24
CA GLU A 607 -6.58 11.78 -43.42
C GLU A 607 -6.04 11.04 -44.65
N ALA A 608 -4.73 11.10 -44.89
CA ALA A 608 -4.11 10.40 -46.02
C ALA A 608 -4.30 8.86 -45.98
N ILE A 609 -4.25 8.26 -44.79
CA ILE A 609 -4.51 6.84 -44.57
C ILE A 609 -5.99 6.49 -44.79
N VAL A 610 -6.91 7.31 -44.32
CA VAL A 610 -8.36 7.11 -44.51
C VAL A 610 -8.75 7.19 -45.98
N ASP A 611 -8.16 8.13 -46.73
CA ASP A 611 -8.40 8.30 -48.16
C ASP A 611 -7.76 7.20 -49.02
N ASN A 612 -6.75 6.50 -48.50
CA ASN A 612 -6.01 5.45 -49.21
C ASN A 612 -5.84 4.20 -48.32
N PRO A 613 -6.91 3.46 -48.01
CA PRO A 613 -6.90 2.38 -47.01
C PRO A 613 -6.03 1.19 -47.39
N ASP A 614 -5.79 0.95 -48.67
CA ASP A 614 -4.95 -0.15 -49.19
C ASP A 614 -3.47 0.22 -49.32
N CYS A 615 -3.11 1.48 -49.10
CA CYS A 615 -1.76 1.96 -49.24
C CYS A 615 -0.95 1.71 -47.95
N LYS A 616 0.24 1.15 -48.09
CA LYS A 616 1.15 0.88 -46.96
C LYS A 616 2.36 1.79 -46.91
N LYS A 617 2.48 2.73 -47.83
CA LYS A 617 3.62 3.63 -47.92
C LYS A 617 3.17 5.06 -48.15
N PHE A 618 3.55 5.96 -47.24
CA PHE A 618 3.21 7.37 -47.29
C PHE A 618 4.44 8.24 -47.27
N HIS A 619 4.39 9.32 -48.06
CA HIS A 619 5.45 10.32 -48.15
C HIS A 619 5.02 11.58 -47.41
N ILE A 620 5.87 12.01 -46.50
CA ILE A 620 5.68 13.21 -45.69
C ILE A 620 6.65 14.29 -46.19
N THR A 621 6.12 15.41 -46.64
CA THR A 621 6.90 16.54 -47.18
C THR A 621 6.41 17.86 -46.68
N VAL A 622 7.20 18.91 -46.83
CA VAL A 622 6.82 20.29 -46.46
C VAL A 622 6.47 21.07 -47.74
N SER A 623 5.42 21.87 -47.64
CA SER A 623 4.98 22.72 -48.76
C SER A 623 6.14 23.60 -49.27
N LYS A 624 6.24 23.75 -50.61
CA LYS A 624 7.17 24.69 -51.22
C LYS A 624 6.90 26.16 -50.87
N GLU A 625 5.68 26.44 -50.46
CA GLU A 625 5.20 27.77 -50.03
C GLU A 625 5.50 28.06 -48.56
N SER A 626 5.84 27.05 -47.76
CA SER A 626 6.29 27.20 -46.39
C SER A 626 7.60 27.96 -46.40
N LYS A 627 7.56 29.24 -46.02
CA LYS A 627 8.72 30.11 -45.92
C LYS A 627 9.46 29.86 -44.62
N ILE A 628 10.10 28.73 -44.53
CA ILE A 628 10.82 28.26 -43.34
C ILE A 628 11.84 29.32 -42.82
N TYR A 629 12.18 30.30 -43.67
CA TYR A 629 13.22 31.33 -43.41
C TYR A 629 12.67 32.72 -43.10
N ASP A 630 11.39 32.93 -43.15
CA ASP A 630 10.77 34.26 -42.97
C ASP A 630 10.09 34.36 -41.60
N SER A 631 10.58 35.25 -40.75
CA SER A 631 10.02 35.51 -39.42
C SER A 631 8.58 36.12 -39.46
N THR A 632 8.06 36.38 -40.64
CA THR A 632 6.73 36.95 -40.90
C THR A 632 5.74 35.92 -41.46
N VAL A 633 5.99 34.62 -41.25
CA VAL A 633 5.16 33.57 -41.85
C VAL A 633 3.72 33.62 -41.35
N ASP A 634 2.80 33.61 -42.31
CA ASP A 634 1.40 33.39 -42.08
C ASP A 634 1.17 31.92 -41.65
N SER A 635 0.89 31.71 -40.39
CA SER A 635 0.61 30.39 -39.80
C SER A 635 -0.65 29.72 -40.36
N SER A 636 -1.43 30.43 -41.21
CA SER A 636 -2.58 29.86 -41.92
C SER A 636 -2.22 28.98 -43.13
N VAL A 637 -0.96 29.01 -43.55
CA VAL A 637 -0.51 28.17 -44.67
C VAL A 637 -0.21 26.75 -44.16
N LYS A 638 -0.86 25.75 -44.72
CA LYS A 638 -0.65 24.32 -44.43
C LYS A 638 0.80 23.95 -44.79
N GLY A 639 1.62 23.59 -43.79
CA GLY A 639 3.06 23.37 -43.98
C GLY A 639 3.40 21.93 -44.32
N VAL A 640 2.85 20.96 -43.60
CA VAL A 640 3.11 19.55 -43.80
C VAL A 640 2.05 18.94 -44.69
N HIS A 641 2.46 18.10 -45.64
CA HIS A 641 1.59 17.34 -46.53
C HIS A 641 1.98 15.87 -46.53
N VAL A 642 1.00 15.00 -46.58
CA VAL A 642 1.17 13.55 -46.62
C VAL A 642 0.52 12.96 -47.88
N TYR A 643 1.24 12.18 -48.64
CA TYR A 643 0.75 11.53 -49.89
C TYR A 643 0.96 10.03 -49.81
N ALA A 644 -0.02 9.28 -50.34
CA ALA A 644 0.14 7.86 -50.59
C ALA A 644 1.15 7.64 -51.72
N ILE A 645 2.10 6.71 -51.56
CA ILE A 645 3.03 6.27 -52.59
C ILE A 645 2.53 4.94 -53.11
N GLN A 646 2.27 4.85 -54.41
CA GLN A 646 1.90 3.59 -55.09
C GLN A 646 3.09 2.65 -55.22
#